data_29917f88fcda01f7a6fa6f81a892c6d8
#
_entry.id   29917f88fcda01f7a6fa6f81a892c6d8
#
_cell.length_a   1.000
_cell.length_b   1.000
_cell.length_c   1.000
_cell.angle_alpha   90.00
_cell.angle_beta   90.00
_cell.angle_gamma   90.00
#
_symmetry.space_group_name_H-M   'P 1'
#
loop_
_entity.id
_entity.type
_entity.pdbx_description
1 polymer ?
#
loop_
_entity_poly.entity_id
_entity_poly.type
_entity_poly.pdbx_seq_one_letter_code
_entity_poly.pdbx_strand_id
1 'polypeptide(L)'
;MSSSQSASDGDSAASILDAVLKKTQNSSWTTFVPEELSTLINAFSPAHPVSVRSKAYIVLSAFCQRRRSESSNPDEGTQSICKTFETPVTSRIADTEEREALAGLTFLAALFDVDHLSASAIFQRDGVLESVMDTLDLFPKSRQIDLAVAHILGRAAGHKSCRALLGSDHQKWLEWKSRQTEDPELRAAAAVAMVKLARGSNADAAEVGSSAEQPMDDAELATLMKGLVIDSREASSLADAVEALAYMSTNPSVKEMLSKDTAFLSKLFALVPRRKGAPAPSLEDVAGSPLYGTVVIIANLCSYRPRLSPEEAQIAKLKRMAKTPKGAAGQSQQKDQEDDPLDDDEHVKERGRKILNAGAMEALTSAVRATDSRAVRSVVGKTILSLVEDKDSRGKILQAGGAKALILIIHGILPAAKASDGGKIPQLESAEFEPIQALAKLAITASPVQVFGPNEGAIFDAIRPFGLMVTHPNASLLQRFEAMMALTNLSSQSPEAASRIARADGLMNKVEFLMLEDHTLVRRAATELVCNLVAGCEEVFNRWGGEKNSASKSKLQVLVALCDADDLPTRLAASGALATLTASPEACRSLVELHNERHRVLPILGQLIDPTVVARPPADDEGEDEEESEPQSDPGLVHRGIVCVRNLYYGIQNKASQMEIAAESNRIGLVRALVLAVKGCAQNTSSPILRPAAESLKWLLEHGVEIPV
;
A
#
# COMPACT_ATOMS: atom_id res chain seq x y z
N MET A 1 13.97 56.92 5.27
CA MET A 1 13.24 57.12 4.01
C MET A 1 13.15 55.83 3.16
N SER A 2 13.89 54.76 3.47
CA SER A 2 13.87 53.50 2.70
C SER A 2 12.69 52.56 3.00
N SER A 3 12.05 52.63 4.15
CA SER A 3 10.94 51.75 4.53
C SER A 3 9.57 52.12 3.93
N SER A 4 9.39 53.32 3.48
CA SER A 4 8.15 53.75 2.85
C SER A 4 8.07 53.51 1.33
N GLN A 5 9.23 53.39 0.66
CA GLN A 5 9.28 53.05 -0.77
C GLN A 5 9.06 51.55 -1.01
N SER A 6 9.59 50.68 -0.17
CA SER A 6 9.37 49.24 -0.30
C SER A 6 7.93 48.77 -0.08
N ALA A 7 7.18 49.46 0.76
CA ALA A 7 5.75 49.18 1.00
C ALA A 7 4.88 49.57 -0.20
N SER A 8 5.19 50.68 -0.87
CA SER A 8 4.44 51.14 -2.07
C SER A 8 4.70 50.28 -3.29
N ASP A 9 5.94 49.73 -3.44
CA ASP A 9 6.31 48.84 -4.53
C ASP A 9 5.67 47.45 -4.37
N GLY A 10 5.55 46.96 -3.12
CA GLY A 10 4.89 45.68 -2.81
C GLY A 10 3.38 45.72 -3.11
N ASP A 11 2.69 46.80 -2.76
CA ASP A 11 1.26 46.94 -3.03
C ASP A 11 0.95 47.11 -4.53
N SER A 12 1.81 47.80 -5.26
CA SER A 12 1.73 47.90 -6.74
C SER A 12 1.93 46.49 -7.40
N ALA A 13 2.95 45.76 -7.01
CA ALA A 13 3.20 44.41 -7.53
C ALA A 13 2.05 43.47 -7.22
N ALA A 14 1.51 43.48 -5.98
CA ALA A 14 0.35 42.68 -5.59
C ALA A 14 -0.88 42.97 -6.45
N SER A 15 -1.14 44.23 -6.75
CA SER A 15 -2.26 44.65 -7.60
C SER A 15 -2.14 44.18 -9.04
N ILE A 16 -0.93 44.25 -9.61
CA ILE A 16 -0.64 43.73 -10.97
C ILE A 16 -0.83 42.23 -11.01
N LEU A 17 -0.29 41.47 -10.03
CA LEU A 17 -0.43 40.04 -9.95
C LEU A 17 -1.89 39.58 -9.78
N ASP A 18 -2.71 40.31 -8.98
CA ASP A 18 -4.14 40.05 -8.86
C ASP A 18 -4.89 40.31 -10.19
N ALA A 19 -4.51 41.32 -10.95
CA ALA A 19 -5.05 41.58 -12.27
C ALA A 19 -4.68 40.46 -13.27
N VAL A 20 -3.43 40.01 -13.24
CA VAL A 20 -2.96 38.88 -14.07
C VAL A 20 -3.68 37.59 -13.68
N LEU A 21 -3.85 37.32 -12.38
CA LEU A 21 -4.55 36.10 -11.91
C LEU A 21 -6.01 36.09 -12.41
N LYS A 22 -6.69 37.23 -12.43
CA LYS A 22 -8.04 37.36 -13.05
C LYS A 22 -8.01 37.09 -14.55
N LYS A 23 -6.95 37.53 -15.25
CA LYS A 23 -6.75 37.23 -16.69
C LYS A 23 -6.52 35.75 -16.95
N THR A 24 -5.84 35.03 -16.07
CA THR A 24 -5.61 33.57 -16.26
C THR A 24 -6.92 32.77 -16.26
N GLN A 25 -7.98 33.29 -15.67
CA GLN A 25 -9.32 32.66 -15.68
C GLN A 25 -10.09 32.87 -16.99
N ASN A 26 -9.60 33.78 -17.87
CA ASN A 26 -10.22 34.03 -19.16
C ASN A 26 -9.64 33.14 -20.25
N SER A 27 -10.47 32.43 -20.99
CA SER A 27 -10.08 31.51 -22.06
C SER A 27 -9.32 32.17 -23.21
N SER A 28 -9.43 33.48 -23.40
CA SER A 28 -8.74 34.20 -24.47
C SER A 28 -7.35 34.74 -24.10
N TRP A 29 -6.92 34.64 -22.84
CA TRP A 29 -5.62 35.15 -22.42
C TRP A 29 -4.48 34.21 -22.83
N THR A 30 -3.51 34.72 -23.59
CA THR A 30 -2.43 33.88 -24.13
C THR A 30 -1.01 34.34 -23.76
N THR A 31 -0.80 35.63 -23.42
CA THR A 31 0.54 36.19 -23.21
C THR A 31 0.55 37.24 -22.11
N PHE A 32 1.70 37.42 -21.46
CA PHE A 32 1.96 38.55 -20.57
C PHE A 32 2.29 39.81 -21.36
N VAL A 33 1.88 40.95 -20.87
CA VAL A 33 2.42 42.24 -21.28
C VAL A 33 3.82 42.39 -20.65
N PRO A 34 4.77 43.11 -21.26
CA PRO A 34 6.13 43.26 -20.73
C PRO A 34 6.23 43.67 -19.25
N GLU A 35 5.36 44.61 -18.80
CA GLU A 35 5.28 45.04 -17.43
C GLU A 35 4.81 43.95 -16.48
N GLU A 36 3.82 43.13 -16.88
CA GLU A 36 3.31 42.02 -16.11
C GLU A 36 4.38 40.92 -15.96
N LEU A 37 5.11 40.60 -17.05
CA LEU A 37 6.17 39.64 -17.05
C LEU A 37 7.34 40.07 -16.16
N SER A 38 7.72 41.35 -16.25
CA SER A 38 8.77 41.93 -15.40
C SER A 38 8.38 41.90 -13.94
N THR A 39 7.12 42.27 -13.62
CA THR A 39 6.59 42.18 -12.25
C THR A 39 6.53 40.76 -11.73
N LEU A 40 6.12 39.80 -12.55
CA LEU A 40 6.10 38.38 -12.17
C LEU A 40 7.49 37.85 -11.83
N ILE A 41 8.50 38.14 -12.66
CA ILE A 41 9.88 37.70 -12.43
C ILE A 41 10.44 38.34 -11.16
N ASN A 42 10.26 39.64 -10.97
CA ASN A 42 10.76 40.35 -9.80
C ASN A 42 10.09 39.93 -8.49
N ALA A 43 8.83 39.49 -8.57
CA ALA A 43 8.03 39.16 -7.39
C ALA A 43 8.60 37.98 -6.58
N PHE A 44 9.48 37.13 -7.15
CA PHE A 44 10.13 36.04 -6.43
C PHE A 44 11.36 36.47 -5.62
N SER A 45 11.84 37.71 -5.82
CA SER A 45 12.99 38.22 -5.06
C SER A 45 12.67 38.26 -3.55
N PRO A 46 13.66 37.93 -2.68
CA PRO A 46 13.54 38.06 -1.23
C PRO A 46 13.16 39.44 -0.72
N ALA A 47 13.36 40.50 -1.53
CA ALA A 47 12.98 41.87 -1.23
C ALA A 47 11.45 42.08 -1.12
N HIS A 48 10.66 41.18 -1.73
CA HIS A 48 9.20 41.27 -1.67
C HIS A 48 8.62 40.48 -0.49
N PRO A 49 7.46 40.96 0.09
CA PRO A 49 6.73 40.23 1.11
C PRO A 49 6.32 38.84 0.63
N VAL A 50 6.22 37.91 1.56
CA VAL A 50 5.79 36.54 1.27
C VAL A 50 4.45 36.47 0.56
N SER A 51 3.50 37.32 0.92
CA SER A 51 2.17 37.44 0.26
C SER A 51 2.28 37.74 -1.24
N VAL A 52 3.26 38.53 -1.67
CA VAL A 52 3.52 38.83 -3.09
C VAL A 52 4.13 37.65 -3.79
N ARG A 53 5.14 37.01 -3.17
CA ARG A 53 5.79 35.78 -3.71
C ARG A 53 4.77 34.68 -3.91
N SER A 54 3.88 34.45 -2.94
CA SER A 54 2.85 33.43 -3.04
C SER A 54 1.85 33.70 -4.17
N LYS A 55 1.46 34.97 -4.38
CA LYS A 55 0.64 35.32 -5.55
C LYS A 55 1.38 35.04 -6.85
N ALA A 56 2.67 35.35 -6.91
CA ALA A 56 3.50 35.04 -8.07
C ALA A 56 3.54 33.54 -8.38
N TYR A 57 3.69 32.68 -7.37
CA TYR A 57 3.58 31.23 -7.54
C TYR A 57 2.23 30.79 -8.11
N ILE A 58 1.12 31.35 -7.64
CA ILE A 58 -0.21 31.02 -8.17
C ILE A 58 -0.34 31.44 -9.64
N VAL A 59 0.13 32.63 -9.99
CA VAL A 59 0.11 33.12 -11.38
C VAL A 59 0.98 32.26 -12.29
N LEU A 60 2.20 31.91 -11.84
CA LEU A 60 3.13 31.07 -12.60
C LEU A 60 2.53 29.66 -12.78
N SER A 61 2.00 29.07 -11.73
CA SER A 61 1.33 27.75 -11.79
C SER A 61 0.15 27.74 -12.74
N ALA A 62 -0.72 28.75 -12.67
CA ALA A 62 -1.88 28.88 -13.56
C ALA A 62 -1.46 29.00 -15.03
N PHE A 63 -0.41 29.77 -15.30
CA PHE A 63 0.15 29.90 -16.66
C PHE A 63 0.72 28.59 -17.17
N CYS A 64 1.61 27.95 -16.41
CA CYS A 64 2.25 26.70 -16.82
C CYS A 64 1.21 25.58 -17.02
N GLN A 65 0.26 25.43 -16.07
CA GLN A 65 -0.81 24.44 -16.18
C GLN A 65 -1.65 24.63 -17.43
N ARG A 66 -1.99 25.88 -17.73
CA ARG A 66 -2.75 26.21 -18.93
C ARG A 66 -1.98 25.85 -20.19
N ARG A 67 -0.68 26.23 -20.30
CA ARG A 67 0.14 25.90 -21.46
C ARG A 67 0.26 24.40 -21.66
N ARG A 68 0.37 23.65 -20.55
CA ARG A 68 0.38 22.18 -20.59
C ARG A 68 -0.96 21.61 -21.08
N SER A 69 -2.08 22.18 -20.65
CA SER A 69 -3.43 21.70 -21.06
C SER A 69 -3.79 22.04 -22.51
N GLU A 70 -3.22 23.12 -23.07
CA GLU A 70 -3.42 23.53 -24.47
C GLU A 70 -2.51 22.78 -25.46
N SER A 71 -1.49 22.07 -24.95
CA SER A 71 -0.48 21.40 -25.78
C SER A 71 -0.86 19.96 -26.08
N SER A 72 -0.51 19.48 -27.28
CA SER A 72 -0.79 18.11 -27.72
C SER A 72 0.14 17.08 -27.09
N ASN A 73 1.34 17.51 -26.66
CA ASN A 73 2.35 16.68 -26.02
C ASN A 73 3.21 17.51 -25.04
N PRO A 74 3.95 16.85 -24.12
CA PRO A 74 4.79 17.55 -23.13
C PRO A 74 5.85 18.47 -23.73
N ASP A 75 6.43 18.11 -24.87
CA ASP A 75 7.51 18.88 -25.50
C ASP A 75 7.01 20.21 -26.07
N GLU A 76 5.83 20.21 -26.69
CA GLU A 76 5.18 21.41 -27.19
C GLU A 76 4.84 22.38 -26.04
N GLY A 77 4.33 21.85 -24.91
CA GLY A 77 4.10 22.63 -23.70
C GLY A 77 5.38 23.26 -23.15
N THR A 78 6.46 22.47 -23.09
CA THR A 78 7.78 22.93 -22.67
C THR A 78 8.30 24.07 -23.57
N GLN A 79 8.25 23.91 -24.89
CA GLN A 79 8.66 24.93 -25.85
C GLN A 79 7.85 26.23 -25.70
N SER A 80 6.52 26.12 -25.50
CA SER A 80 5.64 27.27 -25.32
C SER A 80 5.99 28.06 -24.04
N ILE A 81 6.29 27.37 -22.93
CA ILE A 81 6.69 28.01 -21.67
C ILE A 81 8.09 28.63 -21.81
N CYS A 82 9.07 27.91 -22.37
CA CYS A 82 10.42 28.42 -22.64
C CYS A 82 10.40 29.69 -23.50
N LYS A 83 9.60 29.71 -24.57
CA LYS A 83 9.47 30.89 -25.42
C LYS A 83 9.06 32.16 -24.64
N THR A 84 8.34 32.00 -23.55
CA THR A 84 7.91 33.15 -22.72
C THR A 84 8.99 33.59 -21.74
N PHE A 85 9.70 32.65 -21.10
CA PHE A 85 10.57 32.96 -19.97
C PHE A 85 12.06 32.91 -20.26
N GLU A 86 12.53 32.17 -21.28
CA GLU A 86 13.96 31.94 -21.56
C GLU A 86 14.73 33.26 -21.66
N THR A 87 14.45 34.11 -22.66
CA THR A 87 15.17 35.37 -22.87
C THR A 87 15.07 36.35 -21.71
N PRO A 88 13.86 36.59 -21.11
CA PRO A 88 13.75 37.50 -19.97
C PRO A 88 14.51 37.04 -18.72
N VAL A 89 14.64 35.72 -18.50
CA VAL A 89 15.31 35.17 -17.33
C VAL A 89 16.81 35.14 -17.54
N THR A 90 17.28 34.63 -18.68
CA THR A 90 18.73 34.51 -18.98
C THR A 90 19.38 35.89 -19.07
N SER A 91 18.74 36.89 -19.68
CA SER A 91 19.26 38.26 -19.73
C SER A 91 19.43 38.90 -18.36
N ARG A 92 18.52 38.55 -17.38
CA ARG A 92 18.63 39.08 -16.01
C ARG A 92 19.71 38.37 -15.21
N ILE A 93 19.86 37.05 -15.37
CA ILE A 93 20.95 36.32 -14.70
C ILE A 93 22.31 36.86 -15.12
N ALA A 94 22.47 37.24 -16.39
CA ALA A 94 23.69 37.85 -16.93
C ALA A 94 23.81 39.36 -16.70
N ASP A 95 22.91 40.01 -15.92
CA ASP A 95 22.93 41.43 -15.66
C ASP A 95 24.01 41.82 -14.65
N THR A 96 24.52 43.03 -14.77
CA THR A 96 25.53 43.59 -13.86
C THR A 96 24.92 44.24 -12.62
N GLU A 97 23.60 44.32 -12.53
CA GLU A 97 22.88 44.78 -11.34
C GLU A 97 22.47 43.60 -10.46
N GLU A 98 22.90 43.58 -9.22
CA GLU A 98 22.61 42.50 -8.24
C GLU A 98 21.13 42.21 -8.13
N ARG A 99 20.27 43.22 -8.15
CA ARG A 99 18.81 43.08 -8.05
C ARG A 99 18.22 42.30 -9.22
N GLU A 100 18.69 42.60 -10.45
CA GLU A 100 18.21 41.94 -11.66
C GLU A 100 18.73 40.49 -11.73
N ALA A 101 20.01 40.26 -11.41
CA ALA A 101 20.57 38.91 -11.34
C ALA A 101 19.83 38.05 -10.30
N LEU A 102 19.60 38.59 -9.12
CA LEU A 102 18.85 37.91 -8.05
C LEU A 102 17.39 37.59 -8.46
N ALA A 103 16.72 38.50 -9.16
CA ALA A 103 15.38 38.27 -9.68
C ALA A 103 15.33 37.12 -10.71
N GLY A 104 16.31 37.09 -11.62
CA GLY A 104 16.46 36.01 -12.60
C GLY A 104 16.71 34.66 -11.93
N LEU A 105 17.64 34.59 -10.95
CA LEU A 105 17.99 33.39 -10.21
C LEU A 105 16.79 32.86 -9.39
N THR A 106 16.13 33.73 -8.63
CA THR A 106 14.99 33.31 -7.79
C THR A 106 13.77 32.88 -8.61
N PHE A 107 13.53 33.52 -9.78
CA PHE A 107 12.49 33.10 -10.70
C PHE A 107 12.80 31.71 -11.30
N LEU A 108 14.05 31.45 -11.74
CA LEU A 108 14.43 30.15 -12.30
C LEU A 108 14.27 29.04 -11.26
N ALA A 109 14.65 29.30 -10.01
CA ALA A 109 14.40 28.36 -8.92
C ALA A 109 12.90 28.07 -8.72
N ALA A 110 12.05 29.12 -8.73
CA ALA A 110 10.60 28.98 -8.64
C ALA A 110 9.99 28.24 -9.85
N LEU A 111 10.53 28.42 -11.03
CA LEU A 111 10.10 27.69 -12.21
C LEU A 111 10.41 26.19 -12.12
N PHE A 112 11.55 25.80 -11.50
CA PHE A 112 11.83 24.39 -11.20
C PHE A 112 10.77 23.77 -10.28
N ASP A 113 10.26 24.54 -9.32
CA ASP A 113 9.21 24.05 -8.40
C ASP A 113 7.84 23.91 -9.10
N VAL A 114 7.55 24.75 -10.10
CA VAL A 114 6.24 24.78 -10.79
C VAL A 114 6.24 23.91 -12.05
N ASP A 115 7.26 24.01 -12.88
CA ASP A 115 7.39 23.28 -14.15
C ASP A 115 8.85 22.91 -14.43
N HIS A 116 9.27 21.81 -13.86
CA HIS A 116 10.65 21.35 -13.92
C HIS A 116 11.14 21.03 -15.34
N LEU A 117 10.26 20.63 -16.27
CA LEU A 117 10.65 20.36 -17.65
C LEU A 117 11.10 21.64 -18.36
N SER A 118 10.35 22.72 -18.22
CA SER A 118 10.69 24.01 -18.82
C SER A 118 11.88 24.65 -18.12
N ALA A 119 11.96 24.58 -16.79
CA ALA A 119 13.12 25.06 -16.04
C ALA A 119 14.41 24.31 -16.43
N SER A 120 14.35 22.99 -16.54
CA SER A 120 15.47 22.16 -17.00
C SER A 120 15.89 22.53 -18.43
N ALA A 121 14.93 22.76 -19.32
CA ALA A 121 15.22 23.15 -20.70
C ALA A 121 15.92 24.52 -20.78
N ILE A 122 15.53 25.50 -19.95
CA ILE A 122 16.18 26.79 -19.85
C ILE A 122 17.59 26.62 -19.24
N PHE A 123 17.72 25.87 -18.14
CA PHE A 123 18.99 25.67 -17.44
C PHE A 123 20.05 24.97 -18.32
N GLN A 124 19.62 24.10 -19.23
CA GLN A 124 20.49 23.38 -20.18
C GLN A 124 20.91 24.18 -21.40
N ARG A 125 20.44 25.43 -21.56
CA ARG A 125 20.90 26.29 -22.65
C ARG A 125 22.36 26.67 -22.46
N ASP A 126 23.10 26.69 -23.59
CA ASP A 126 24.51 27.08 -23.61
C ASP A 126 24.70 28.45 -22.94
N GLY A 127 25.63 28.54 -22.00
CA GLY A 127 26.00 29.75 -21.29
C GLY A 127 25.14 30.09 -20.08
N VAL A 128 24.04 29.37 -19.80
CA VAL A 128 23.16 29.68 -18.63
C VAL A 128 23.81 29.27 -17.33
N LEU A 129 24.35 28.05 -17.24
CA LEU A 129 25.05 27.57 -16.03
C LEU A 129 26.28 28.43 -15.76
N GLU A 130 27.04 28.76 -16.77
CA GLU A 130 28.20 29.68 -16.67
C GLU A 130 27.74 31.03 -16.12
N SER A 131 26.69 31.64 -16.68
CA SER A 131 26.16 32.93 -16.18
C SER A 131 25.68 32.82 -14.72
N VAL A 132 25.09 31.71 -14.33
CA VAL A 132 24.70 31.46 -12.91
C VAL A 132 25.93 31.46 -12.01
N MET A 133 27.01 30.81 -12.41
CA MET A 133 28.25 30.78 -11.63
C MET A 133 29.00 32.11 -11.65
N ASP A 134 29.00 32.83 -12.79
CA ASP A 134 29.62 34.14 -12.92
C ASP A 134 29.01 35.18 -11.96
N THR A 135 27.75 35.02 -11.57
CA THR A 135 27.13 35.90 -10.54
C THR A 135 27.85 35.86 -9.20
N LEU A 136 28.49 34.72 -8.84
CA LEU A 136 29.28 34.58 -7.61
C LEU A 136 30.55 35.44 -7.63
N ASP A 137 31.18 35.52 -8.80
CA ASP A 137 32.37 36.32 -8.98
C ASP A 137 32.02 37.81 -9.13
N LEU A 138 30.87 38.11 -9.71
CA LEU A 138 30.38 39.48 -9.89
C LEU A 138 29.90 40.09 -8.58
N PHE A 139 29.30 39.30 -7.70
CA PHE A 139 28.74 39.73 -6.41
C PHE A 139 29.31 38.93 -5.21
N PRO A 140 30.63 38.93 -4.99
CA PRO A 140 31.30 38.01 -4.03
C PRO A 140 30.94 38.24 -2.56
N LYS A 141 30.23 39.31 -2.25
CA LYS A 141 29.77 39.64 -0.87
C LYS A 141 28.25 39.50 -0.69
N SER A 142 27.57 39.09 -1.75
CA SER A 142 26.09 38.96 -1.66
C SER A 142 25.69 37.58 -1.14
N ARG A 143 25.30 37.54 0.12
CA ARG A 143 24.66 36.36 0.74
C ARG A 143 23.44 35.88 -0.04
N GLN A 144 22.66 36.81 -0.60
CA GLN A 144 21.41 36.47 -1.32
C GLN A 144 21.69 35.79 -2.65
N ILE A 145 22.76 36.20 -3.36
CA ILE A 145 23.22 35.52 -4.58
C ILE A 145 23.76 34.13 -4.25
N ASP A 146 24.63 34.00 -3.24
CA ASP A 146 25.13 32.71 -2.78
C ASP A 146 23.98 31.72 -2.51
N LEU A 147 22.98 32.15 -1.77
CA LEU A 147 21.82 31.34 -1.42
C LEU A 147 20.97 30.99 -2.65
N ALA A 148 20.72 31.94 -3.54
CA ALA A 148 19.94 31.72 -4.75
C ALA A 148 20.64 30.71 -5.70
N VAL A 149 21.96 30.82 -5.83
CA VAL A 149 22.78 29.85 -6.62
C VAL A 149 22.71 28.47 -5.96
N ALA A 150 22.88 28.35 -4.65
CA ALA A 150 22.77 27.05 -3.96
C ALA A 150 21.39 26.40 -4.18
N HIS A 151 20.32 27.17 -4.12
CA HIS A 151 18.96 26.68 -4.40
C HIS A 151 18.78 26.23 -5.85
N ILE A 152 19.26 26.99 -6.84
CA ILE A 152 19.20 26.60 -8.25
C ILE A 152 19.95 25.30 -8.48
N LEU A 153 21.21 25.21 -8.02
CA LEU A 153 22.01 24.00 -8.15
C LEU A 153 21.34 22.80 -7.49
N GLY A 154 20.72 23.00 -6.31
CA GLY A 154 19.94 22.00 -5.62
C GLY A 154 18.68 21.55 -6.36
N ARG A 155 17.96 22.46 -7.03
CA ARG A 155 16.82 22.12 -7.90
C ARG A 155 17.29 21.37 -9.16
N ALA A 156 18.33 21.88 -9.83
CA ALA A 156 18.91 21.26 -11.02
C ALA A 156 19.46 19.85 -10.74
N ALA A 157 20.10 19.63 -9.58
CA ALA A 157 20.60 18.33 -9.15
C ALA A 157 19.50 17.26 -9.01
N GLY A 158 18.24 17.66 -8.82
CA GLY A 158 17.09 16.76 -8.83
C GLY A 158 16.79 16.10 -10.19
N HIS A 159 17.33 16.66 -11.30
CA HIS A 159 16.99 16.24 -12.67
C HIS A 159 18.21 15.68 -13.41
N LYS A 160 18.09 14.46 -13.98
CA LYS A 160 19.19 13.73 -14.63
C LYS A 160 19.92 14.57 -15.70
N SER A 161 19.16 15.23 -16.56
CA SER A 161 19.72 16.04 -17.66
C SER A 161 20.49 17.26 -17.14
N CYS A 162 20.05 17.88 -16.05
CA CYS A 162 20.76 19.01 -15.43
C CYS A 162 21.97 18.54 -14.61
N ARG A 163 21.89 17.39 -13.91
CA ARG A 163 23.03 16.82 -13.17
C ARG A 163 24.24 16.57 -14.07
N ALA A 164 24.01 16.16 -15.31
CA ALA A 164 25.09 15.91 -16.27
C ALA A 164 25.95 17.15 -16.59
N LEU A 165 25.43 18.36 -16.35
CA LEU A 165 26.13 19.62 -16.53
C LEU A 165 26.92 20.04 -15.28
N LEU A 166 26.58 19.50 -14.10
CA LEU A 166 27.18 19.90 -12.83
C LEU A 166 28.54 19.18 -12.62
N GLY A 167 29.61 19.79 -13.07
CA GLY A 167 30.97 19.27 -12.97
C GLY A 167 31.61 19.46 -11.60
N SER A 168 32.91 19.06 -11.50
CA SER A 168 33.70 19.06 -10.26
C SER A 168 33.78 20.42 -9.56
N ASP A 169 33.77 21.51 -10.27
CA ASP A 169 33.95 22.84 -9.70
C ASP A 169 32.67 23.33 -8.98
N HIS A 170 31.52 23.02 -9.56
CA HIS A 170 30.22 23.23 -8.87
C HIS A 170 30.09 22.42 -7.58
N GLN A 171 30.56 21.16 -7.62
CA GLN A 171 30.58 20.31 -6.43
C GLN A 171 31.50 20.84 -5.34
N LYS A 172 32.72 21.28 -5.70
CA LYS A 172 33.68 21.90 -4.76
C LYS A 172 33.09 23.15 -4.09
N TRP A 173 32.43 24.01 -4.88
CA TRP A 173 31.78 25.20 -4.34
C TRP A 173 30.66 24.84 -3.34
N LEU A 174 29.80 23.91 -3.68
CA LEU A 174 28.74 23.42 -2.80
C LEU A 174 29.33 22.77 -1.52
N GLU A 175 30.37 21.95 -1.65
CA GLU A 175 31.08 21.33 -0.53
C GLU A 175 31.69 22.39 0.41
N TRP A 176 32.32 23.41 -0.15
CA TRP A 176 32.87 24.52 0.63
C TRP A 176 31.78 25.29 1.38
N LYS A 177 30.65 25.63 0.72
CA LYS A 177 29.52 26.31 1.37
C LYS A 177 28.82 25.43 2.42
N SER A 178 28.74 24.12 2.21
CA SER A 178 28.14 23.20 3.19
C SER A 178 28.94 23.03 4.48
N ARG A 179 30.24 23.41 4.47
CA ARG A 179 31.12 23.39 5.65
C ARG A 179 31.15 24.72 6.41
N GLN A 180 30.58 25.78 5.86
CA GLN A 180 30.52 27.09 6.54
C GLN A 180 29.53 27.08 7.70
N THR A 181 29.97 27.45 8.91
CA THR A 181 29.15 27.43 10.14
C THR A 181 28.42 28.75 10.40
N GLU A 182 28.85 29.83 9.74
CA GLU A 182 28.35 31.19 10.00
C GLU A 182 26.97 31.44 9.43
N ASP A 183 26.60 30.75 8.34
CA ASP A 183 25.30 30.86 7.67
C ASP A 183 24.57 29.49 7.61
N PRO A 184 23.70 29.20 8.57
CA PRO A 184 22.97 27.92 8.62
C PRO A 184 22.08 27.69 7.39
N GLU A 185 21.49 28.72 6.82
CA GLU A 185 20.58 28.64 5.67
C GLU A 185 21.34 28.26 4.39
N LEU A 186 22.42 28.97 4.08
CA LEU A 186 23.29 28.68 2.95
C LEU A 186 23.92 27.28 3.09
N ARG A 187 24.36 26.94 4.30
CA ARG A 187 24.89 25.62 4.62
C ARG A 187 23.86 24.51 4.35
N ALA A 188 22.60 24.72 4.72
CA ALA A 188 21.51 23.78 4.48
C ALA A 188 21.26 23.64 2.97
N ALA A 189 21.10 24.73 2.24
CA ALA A 189 20.83 24.70 0.81
C ALA A 189 21.95 24.00 0.02
N ALA A 190 23.22 24.31 0.36
CA ALA A 190 24.39 23.68 -0.26
C ALA A 190 24.44 22.17 0.07
N ALA A 191 24.18 21.79 1.31
CA ALA A 191 24.16 20.39 1.73
C ALA A 191 23.05 19.59 1.05
N VAL A 192 21.85 20.17 0.89
CA VAL A 192 20.74 19.55 0.11
C VAL A 192 21.14 19.33 -1.34
N ALA A 193 21.79 20.32 -1.96
CA ALA A 193 22.29 20.21 -3.33
C ALA A 193 23.30 19.06 -3.47
N MET A 194 24.22 18.92 -2.51
CA MET A 194 25.20 17.83 -2.46
C MET A 194 24.54 16.45 -2.32
N VAL A 195 23.54 16.32 -1.43
CA VAL A 195 22.78 15.05 -1.26
C VAL A 195 22.10 14.66 -2.57
N LYS A 196 21.39 15.59 -3.21
CA LYS A 196 20.71 15.34 -4.49
C LYS A 196 21.70 14.94 -5.59
N LEU A 197 22.86 15.61 -5.66
CA LEU A 197 23.92 15.27 -6.60
C LEU A 197 24.47 13.86 -6.36
N ALA A 198 24.87 13.53 -5.14
CA ALA A 198 25.44 12.24 -4.80
C ALA A 198 24.46 11.09 -5.07
N ARG A 199 23.21 11.22 -4.61
CA ARG A 199 22.17 10.18 -4.82
C ARG A 199 21.75 10.06 -6.26
N GLY A 200 21.56 11.19 -6.96
CA GLY A 200 21.19 11.19 -8.37
C GLY A 200 22.31 10.62 -9.25
N SER A 201 23.56 10.99 -8.99
CA SER A 201 24.71 10.46 -9.72
C SER A 201 24.90 8.96 -9.49
N ASN A 202 24.67 8.46 -8.26
CA ASN A 202 24.69 7.03 -7.98
C ASN A 202 23.59 6.27 -8.73
N ALA A 203 22.38 6.84 -8.82
CA ALA A 203 21.29 6.26 -9.58
C ALA A 203 21.60 6.23 -11.09
N ASP A 204 22.13 7.34 -11.63
CA ASP A 204 22.54 7.45 -13.03
C ASP A 204 23.71 6.50 -13.35
N ALA A 205 24.68 6.37 -12.45
CA ALA A 205 25.80 5.44 -12.57
C ALA A 205 25.35 3.97 -12.52
N ALA A 206 24.36 3.65 -11.68
CA ALA A 206 23.79 2.33 -11.61
C ALA A 206 23.10 1.92 -12.93
N GLU A 207 22.45 2.85 -13.62
CA GLU A 207 21.89 2.61 -14.96
C GLU A 207 22.98 2.34 -16.02
N VAL A 208 24.12 3.04 -15.93
CA VAL A 208 25.25 2.91 -16.89
C VAL A 208 26.23 1.79 -16.49
N GLY A 209 26.13 1.24 -15.27
CA GLY A 209 27.00 0.17 -14.77
C GLY A 209 28.37 0.64 -14.28
N SER A 210 28.55 1.93 -13.98
CA SER A 210 29.76 2.50 -13.39
C SER A 210 29.59 2.73 -11.88
N SER A 211 30.69 2.71 -11.12
CA SER A 211 30.70 3.07 -9.69
C SER A 211 31.07 4.55 -9.54
N ALA A 212 30.22 5.32 -8.86
CA ALA A 212 30.52 6.69 -8.48
C ALA A 212 31.21 6.72 -7.09
N GLU A 213 32.24 7.54 -6.93
CA GLU A 213 32.88 7.78 -5.63
C GLU A 213 31.93 8.59 -4.73
N GLN A 214 31.82 8.20 -3.46
CA GLN A 214 31.02 8.92 -2.45
C GLN A 214 31.86 10.02 -1.82
N PRO A 215 31.54 11.31 -1.98
CA PRO A 215 32.38 12.38 -1.49
C PRO A 215 32.19 12.78 -0.01
N MET A 216 31.16 12.28 0.69
CA MET A 216 30.84 12.72 2.07
C MET A 216 30.16 11.63 2.89
N ASP A 217 30.41 11.57 4.22
CA ASP A 217 29.77 10.61 5.12
C ASP A 217 28.27 10.94 5.31
N ASP A 218 27.40 10.02 4.87
CA ASP A 218 25.95 10.13 5.00
C ASP A 218 25.51 10.39 6.46
N ALA A 219 26.24 9.88 7.46
CA ALA A 219 25.88 10.02 8.86
C ALA A 219 26.13 11.45 9.39
N GLU A 220 27.24 12.07 8.99
CA GLU A 220 27.56 13.46 9.37
C GLU A 220 26.53 14.43 8.76
N LEU A 221 26.22 14.25 7.49
CA LEU A 221 25.25 15.07 6.78
C LEU A 221 23.83 14.90 7.34
N ALA A 222 23.41 13.66 7.64
CA ALA A 222 22.13 13.40 8.27
C ALA A 222 22.03 14.01 9.68
N THR A 223 23.13 14.02 10.43
CA THR A 223 23.18 14.67 11.74
C THR A 223 23.00 16.18 11.63
N LEU A 224 23.63 16.81 10.62
CA LEU A 224 23.44 18.21 10.34
C LEU A 224 21.98 18.54 10.00
N MET A 225 21.40 17.80 9.04
CA MET A 225 20.01 18.01 8.61
C MET A 225 19.01 17.78 9.76
N LYS A 226 19.26 16.77 10.60
CA LYS A 226 18.49 16.51 11.82
C LYS A 226 18.53 17.71 12.78
N GLY A 227 19.71 18.29 12.99
CA GLY A 227 19.89 19.51 13.82
C GLY A 227 19.06 20.67 13.28
N LEU A 228 19.05 20.89 11.97
CA LEU A 228 18.26 21.94 11.33
C LEU A 228 16.74 21.71 11.52
N VAL A 229 16.24 20.47 11.46
CA VAL A 229 14.82 20.18 11.75
C VAL A 229 14.46 20.51 13.20
N ILE A 230 15.38 20.30 14.16
CA ILE A 230 15.13 20.57 15.59
C ILE A 230 15.20 22.09 15.89
N ASP A 231 16.18 22.80 15.34
CA ASP A 231 16.58 24.14 15.78
C ASP A 231 16.14 25.27 14.81
N SER A 232 15.82 24.95 13.54
CA SER A 232 15.51 25.98 12.55
C SER A 232 14.23 26.73 12.90
N ARG A 233 14.30 28.08 12.76
CA ARG A 233 13.15 28.99 12.85
C ARG A 233 12.66 29.44 11.47
N GLU A 234 13.41 29.15 10.41
CA GLU A 234 13.11 29.57 9.05
C GLU A 234 12.49 28.43 8.26
N ALA A 235 11.37 28.71 7.59
CA ALA A 235 10.58 27.71 6.86
C ALA A 235 11.34 27.10 5.67
N SER A 236 12.17 27.91 4.97
CA SER A 236 12.98 27.45 3.83
C SER A 236 14.02 26.40 4.22
N SER A 237 14.84 26.70 5.22
CA SER A 237 15.87 25.80 5.73
C SER A 237 15.28 24.51 6.28
N LEU A 238 14.10 24.60 6.90
CA LEU A 238 13.36 23.45 7.41
C LEU A 238 12.86 22.54 6.28
N ALA A 239 12.30 23.12 5.23
CA ALA A 239 11.82 22.36 4.06
C ALA A 239 12.99 21.65 3.36
N ASP A 240 14.09 22.33 3.15
CA ASP A 240 15.31 21.77 2.56
C ASP A 240 15.90 20.64 3.42
N ALA A 241 15.97 20.81 4.74
CA ALA A 241 16.46 19.78 5.65
C ALA A 241 15.56 18.53 5.64
N VAL A 242 14.23 18.69 5.61
CA VAL A 242 13.28 17.57 5.50
C VAL A 242 13.42 16.88 4.16
N GLU A 243 13.59 17.63 3.07
CA GLU A 243 13.81 17.04 1.75
C GLU A 243 15.09 16.22 1.70
N ALA A 244 16.20 16.72 2.22
CA ALA A 244 17.46 15.98 2.29
C ALA A 244 17.32 14.71 3.12
N LEU A 245 16.70 14.80 4.30
CA LEU A 245 16.47 13.64 5.15
C LEU A 245 15.55 12.60 4.49
N ALA A 246 14.59 13.02 3.66
CA ALA A 246 13.76 12.08 2.91
C ALA A 246 14.61 11.21 1.94
N TYR A 247 15.61 11.78 1.30
CA TYR A 247 16.57 11.02 0.49
C TYR A 247 17.51 10.15 1.35
N MET A 248 18.03 10.69 2.44
CA MET A 248 19.03 10.01 3.27
C MET A 248 18.44 8.91 4.14
N SER A 249 17.17 9.02 4.53
CA SER A 249 16.44 8.02 5.33
C SER A 249 16.21 6.67 4.60
N THR A 250 16.70 6.50 3.39
CA THR A 250 16.80 5.19 2.72
C THR A 250 17.99 4.37 3.24
N ASN A 251 19.02 5.00 3.83
CA ASN A 251 20.19 4.35 4.39
C ASN A 251 19.85 3.74 5.76
N PRO A 252 20.14 2.44 6.02
CA PRO A 252 19.80 1.76 7.27
C PRO A 252 20.40 2.41 8.53
N SER A 253 21.64 2.91 8.48
CA SER A 253 22.28 3.60 9.61
C SER A 253 21.57 4.92 9.94
N VAL A 254 21.14 5.65 8.93
CA VAL A 254 20.34 6.89 9.08
C VAL A 254 18.97 6.58 9.64
N LYS A 255 18.29 5.52 9.18
CA LYS A 255 17.02 5.05 9.74
C LYS A 255 17.13 4.81 11.24
N GLU A 256 18.17 4.08 11.67
CA GLU A 256 18.43 3.81 13.09
C GLU A 256 18.69 5.08 13.89
N MET A 257 19.52 5.99 13.38
CA MET A 257 19.82 7.25 14.04
C MET A 257 18.57 8.11 14.23
N LEU A 258 17.75 8.27 13.18
CA LEU A 258 16.54 9.10 13.24
C LEU A 258 15.46 8.50 14.14
N SER A 259 15.27 7.18 14.11
CA SER A 259 14.23 6.49 14.89
C SER A 259 14.48 6.50 16.40
N LYS A 260 15.74 6.67 16.83
CA LYS A 260 16.12 6.73 18.25
C LYS A 260 15.95 8.12 18.86
N ASP A 261 15.86 9.17 18.06
CA ASP A 261 15.81 10.55 18.53
C ASP A 261 14.36 11.02 18.68
N THR A 262 13.84 10.94 19.89
CA THR A 262 12.46 11.34 20.20
C THR A 262 12.20 12.84 20.05
N ALA A 263 13.21 13.70 20.25
CA ALA A 263 13.09 15.13 20.06
C ALA A 263 12.93 15.46 18.57
N PHE A 264 13.74 14.83 17.71
CA PHE A 264 13.62 14.92 16.26
C PHE A 264 12.24 14.44 15.79
N LEU A 265 11.82 13.23 16.21
CA LEU A 265 10.52 12.67 15.80
C LEU A 265 9.36 13.57 16.20
N SER A 266 9.37 14.12 17.43
CA SER A 266 8.33 15.05 17.89
C SER A 266 8.26 16.31 17.04
N LYS A 267 9.41 16.90 16.67
CA LYS A 267 9.49 18.07 15.80
C LYS A 267 9.04 17.74 14.38
N LEU A 268 9.51 16.63 13.81
CA LEU A 268 9.14 16.16 12.48
C LEU A 268 7.62 15.98 12.37
N PHE A 269 6.98 15.31 13.36
CA PHE A 269 5.54 15.06 13.34
C PHE A 269 4.72 16.35 13.55
N ALA A 270 5.26 17.34 14.25
CA ALA A 270 4.63 18.65 14.43
C ALA A 270 4.56 19.47 13.12
N LEU A 271 5.36 19.11 12.09
CA LEU A 271 5.30 19.75 10.77
C LEU A 271 4.03 19.35 9.98
N VAL A 272 3.35 18.30 10.38
CA VAL A 272 2.12 17.86 9.72
C VAL A 272 0.93 18.70 10.24
N PRO A 273 0.18 19.41 9.36
CA PRO A 273 -0.98 20.20 9.76
C PRO A 273 -2.06 19.34 10.43
N ARG A 274 -2.54 19.78 11.59
CA ARG A 274 -3.51 19.00 12.40
C ARG A 274 -4.98 19.15 11.96
N ARG A 275 -5.31 20.15 11.14
CA ARG A 275 -6.71 20.43 10.71
C ARG A 275 -6.80 20.93 9.27
N LYS A 276 -7.75 20.36 8.52
CA LYS A 276 -8.35 21.02 7.35
C LYS A 276 -9.16 22.20 7.92
N GLY A 277 -8.69 23.44 7.74
CA GLY A 277 -9.40 24.62 8.25
C GLY A 277 -8.74 25.30 9.45
N ALA A 278 -7.51 24.99 9.85
CA ALA A 278 -6.59 26.04 10.28
C ALA A 278 -6.70 27.16 9.23
N PRO A 279 -6.67 28.48 9.60
CA PRO A 279 -6.67 29.56 8.61
C PRO A 279 -5.76 29.09 7.49
N ALA A 280 -6.26 29.13 6.23
CA ALA A 280 -5.58 28.55 5.07
C ALA A 280 -4.10 28.78 5.27
N PRO A 281 -3.26 27.71 5.22
CA PRO A 281 -1.84 27.89 5.45
C PRO A 281 -1.49 29.14 4.68
N SER A 282 -0.83 30.11 5.28
CA SER A 282 -0.46 31.32 4.57
C SER A 282 0.09 30.82 3.25
N LEU A 283 -0.15 31.50 2.15
CA LEU A 283 0.34 31.07 0.82
C LEU A 283 1.83 30.69 0.80
N GLU A 284 2.56 31.00 1.87
CA GLU A 284 3.90 30.52 2.24
C GLU A 284 4.01 29.01 2.31
N ASP A 285 2.96 28.31 2.76
CA ASP A 285 2.96 26.86 2.94
C ASP A 285 2.75 26.09 1.62
N VAL A 286 2.37 26.74 0.53
CA VAL A 286 2.09 26.08 -0.77
C VAL A 286 3.38 25.83 -1.56
N ALA A 287 4.38 26.68 -1.41
CA ALA A 287 5.61 26.64 -2.23
C ALA A 287 6.77 25.81 -1.63
N GLY A 288 6.53 24.98 -0.62
CA GLY A 288 7.58 24.19 0.01
C GLY A 288 7.11 23.49 1.27
N SER A 289 5.83 23.08 1.33
CA SER A 289 5.31 22.35 2.48
C SER A 289 6.16 21.10 2.76
N PRO A 290 6.78 20.95 3.95
CA PRO A 290 7.56 19.78 4.30
C PRO A 290 6.71 18.53 4.50
N LEU A 291 5.38 18.60 4.29
CA LEU A 291 4.42 17.51 4.51
C LEU A 291 4.80 16.23 3.76
N TYR A 292 5.07 16.33 2.46
CA TYR A 292 5.40 15.15 1.65
C TYR A 292 6.73 14.53 2.10
N GLY A 293 7.77 15.34 2.30
CA GLY A 293 9.07 14.87 2.80
C GLY A 293 8.95 14.22 4.19
N THR A 294 8.16 14.82 5.10
CA THR A 294 7.87 14.23 6.42
C THR A 294 7.25 12.84 6.30
N VAL A 295 6.22 12.69 5.45
CA VAL A 295 5.55 11.39 5.26
C VAL A 295 6.50 10.37 4.62
N VAL A 296 7.35 10.79 3.68
CA VAL A 296 8.38 9.94 3.07
C VAL A 296 9.41 9.48 4.11
N ILE A 297 9.89 10.36 4.98
CA ILE A 297 10.80 9.96 6.08
C ILE A 297 10.14 8.88 6.95
N ILE A 298 8.89 9.10 7.40
CA ILE A 298 8.16 8.11 8.19
C ILE A 298 8.07 6.78 7.43
N ALA A 299 7.74 6.81 6.15
CA ALA A 299 7.65 5.62 5.30
C ALA A 299 8.98 4.87 5.22
N ASN A 300 10.09 5.59 5.00
CA ASN A 300 11.41 4.99 4.92
C ASN A 300 11.84 4.34 6.25
N LEU A 301 11.53 4.96 7.39
CA LEU A 301 11.81 4.39 8.71
C LEU A 301 11.09 3.06 8.96
N CYS A 302 9.90 2.86 8.37
CA CYS A 302 9.09 1.65 8.53
C CYS A 302 9.25 0.65 7.40
N SER A 303 9.99 0.99 6.34
CA SER A 303 10.04 0.16 5.13
C SER A 303 10.78 -1.14 5.38
N TYR A 304 10.13 -2.26 5.00
CA TYR A 304 10.77 -3.57 4.89
C TYR A 304 11.53 -3.68 3.58
N ARG A 305 12.51 -4.56 3.53
CA ARG A 305 13.17 -4.93 2.27
C ARG A 305 12.16 -5.52 1.30
N PRO A 306 12.26 -5.20 -0.01
CA PRO A 306 11.44 -5.85 -1.02
C PRO A 306 11.64 -7.37 -0.97
N ARG A 307 10.56 -8.12 -0.79
CA ARG A 307 10.59 -9.57 -0.91
C ARG A 307 10.63 -9.93 -2.39
N LEU A 308 11.80 -10.25 -2.89
CA LEU A 308 11.99 -10.72 -4.26
C LEU A 308 11.44 -12.15 -4.39
N SER A 309 10.78 -12.45 -5.51
CA SER A 309 10.48 -13.83 -5.87
C SER A 309 11.78 -14.62 -6.07
N PRO A 310 11.76 -15.96 -5.96
CA PRO A 310 12.96 -16.77 -6.21
C PRO A 310 13.62 -16.47 -7.56
N GLU A 311 12.83 -16.19 -8.59
CA GLU A 311 13.29 -15.82 -9.93
C GLU A 311 13.94 -14.44 -9.96
N GLU A 312 13.30 -13.43 -9.34
CA GLU A 312 13.86 -12.08 -9.21
C GLU A 312 15.14 -12.07 -8.38
N ALA A 313 15.19 -12.84 -7.29
CA ALA A 313 16.41 -13.01 -6.48
C ALA A 313 17.54 -13.66 -7.30
N GLN A 314 17.23 -14.64 -8.14
CA GLN A 314 18.20 -15.28 -9.02
C GLN A 314 18.68 -14.31 -10.11
N ILE A 315 17.79 -13.52 -10.72
CA ILE A 315 18.13 -12.50 -11.70
C ILE A 315 18.99 -11.40 -11.04
N ALA A 316 18.66 -10.95 -9.84
CA ALA A 316 19.43 -9.99 -9.08
C ALA A 316 20.85 -10.55 -8.78
N LYS A 317 20.95 -11.82 -8.37
CA LYS A 317 22.23 -12.49 -8.14
C LYS A 317 23.07 -12.59 -9.42
N LEU A 318 22.47 -12.95 -10.55
CA LEU A 318 23.16 -13.01 -11.85
C LEU A 318 23.64 -11.63 -12.32
N LYS A 319 22.81 -10.59 -12.15
CA LYS A 319 23.20 -9.19 -12.45
C LYS A 319 24.38 -8.73 -11.60
N ARG A 320 24.48 -9.16 -10.33
CA ARG A 320 25.64 -8.86 -9.46
C ARG A 320 26.90 -9.59 -9.94
N MET A 321 26.80 -10.88 -10.23
CA MET A 321 27.93 -11.66 -10.74
C MET A 321 28.46 -11.11 -12.07
N ALA A 322 27.59 -10.56 -12.91
CA ALA A 322 27.99 -9.93 -14.18
C ALA A 322 28.67 -8.55 -13.98
N LYS A 323 28.39 -7.84 -12.86
CA LYS A 323 28.98 -6.54 -12.52
C LYS A 323 30.33 -6.62 -11.82
N THR A 324 30.74 -7.80 -11.30
CA THR A 324 32.04 -7.98 -10.62
C THR A 324 33.15 -8.14 -11.67
N PRO A 325 34.13 -7.20 -11.77
CA PRO A 325 35.23 -7.33 -12.71
C PRO A 325 36.08 -8.57 -12.37
N LYS A 326 36.33 -9.44 -13.33
CA LYS A 326 37.30 -10.53 -13.21
C LYS A 326 38.71 -9.95 -12.99
N GLY A 327 39.15 -9.83 -11.72
CA GLY A 327 40.53 -9.41 -11.47
C GLY A 327 40.85 -8.79 -10.10
N ALA A 328 39.89 -8.53 -9.24
CA ALA A 328 40.18 -7.97 -7.91
C ALA A 328 40.04 -9.02 -6.80
N ALA A 329 40.99 -9.93 -6.73
CA ALA A 329 41.26 -10.68 -5.50
C ALA A 329 42.09 -9.78 -4.57
N GLY A 330 41.47 -8.93 -3.76
CA GLY A 330 42.15 -8.07 -2.81
C GLY A 330 41.23 -6.99 -2.27
N GLN A 331 40.63 -7.28 -1.11
CA GLN A 331 40.18 -6.32 -0.09
C GLN A 331 39.59 -4.98 -0.58
N SER A 332 38.30 -4.97 -0.87
CA SER A 332 37.40 -3.90 -0.45
C SER A 332 36.05 -4.54 -0.16
N GLN A 333 35.74 -4.72 1.12
CA GLN A 333 34.40 -5.05 1.60
C GLN A 333 33.49 -3.83 1.34
N GLN A 334 33.03 -3.65 0.10
CA GLN A 334 31.78 -2.95 -0.12
C GLN A 334 30.69 -3.87 0.43
N LYS A 335 30.28 -3.59 1.67
CA LYS A 335 29.09 -4.19 2.28
C LYS A 335 27.93 -3.98 1.33
N ASP A 336 27.43 -5.06 0.74
CA ASP A 336 26.19 -5.06 0.00
C ASP A 336 25.09 -4.42 0.86
N GLN A 337 24.51 -3.33 0.41
CA GLN A 337 23.40 -2.63 1.09
C GLN A 337 22.20 -3.55 1.37
N GLU A 338 22.15 -4.72 0.72
CA GLU A 338 21.05 -5.69 0.85
C GLU A 338 21.18 -6.62 2.06
N ASP A 339 22.35 -6.75 2.67
CA ASP A 339 22.61 -7.60 3.85
C ASP A 339 22.97 -6.79 5.11
N ASP A 340 22.63 -5.51 5.15
CA ASP A 340 22.85 -4.71 6.34
C ASP A 340 21.95 -5.23 7.49
N PRO A 341 22.50 -5.73 8.58
CA PRO A 341 21.70 -6.27 9.70
C PRO A 341 20.76 -5.23 10.31
N LEU A 342 21.02 -3.93 10.15
CA LEU A 342 20.13 -2.87 10.63
C LEU A 342 18.81 -2.77 9.84
N ASP A 343 18.66 -3.46 8.73
CA ASP A 343 17.44 -3.42 7.89
C ASP A 343 16.74 -4.80 7.80
N ASP A 344 17.03 -5.70 8.75
CA ASP A 344 16.28 -6.95 8.92
C ASP A 344 14.87 -6.69 9.48
N ASP A 345 14.00 -7.69 9.39
CA ASP A 345 12.60 -7.59 9.79
C ASP A 345 12.42 -7.19 11.27
N GLU A 346 13.32 -7.62 12.17
CA GLU A 346 13.22 -7.30 13.61
C GLU A 346 13.61 -5.85 13.88
N HIS A 347 14.68 -5.34 13.26
CA HIS A 347 15.05 -3.92 13.37
C HIS A 347 13.95 -3.02 12.78
N VAL A 348 13.33 -3.41 11.64
CA VAL A 348 12.21 -2.66 11.06
C VAL A 348 11.01 -2.62 12.01
N LYS A 349 10.63 -3.75 12.63
CA LYS A 349 9.55 -3.80 13.62
C LYS A 349 9.86 -2.92 14.83
N GLU A 350 11.09 -2.99 15.35
CA GLU A 350 11.50 -2.18 16.50
C GLU A 350 11.45 -0.68 16.17
N ARG A 351 11.95 -0.27 15.00
CA ARG A 351 11.81 1.12 14.51
C ARG A 351 10.34 1.51 14.40
N GLY A 352 9.52 0.67 13.79
CA GLY A 352 8.07 0.88 13.68
C GLY A 352 7.41 1.12 15.04
N ARG A 353 7.73 0.30 16.05
CA ARG A 353 7.22 0.47 17.42
C ARG A 353 7.68 1.79 18.05
N LYS A 354 8.95 2.18 17.86
CA LYS A 354 9.49 3.46 18.37
C LYS A 354 8.75 4.66 17.79
N ILE A 355 8.59 4.72 16.47
CA ILE A 355 7.92 5.86 15.84
C ILE A 355 6.41 5.88 16.12
N LEU A 356 5.75 4.73 16.25
CA LEU A 356 4.35 4.65 16.70
C LEU A 356 4.19 5.21 18.11
N ASN A 357 5.11 4.88 19.02
CA ASN A 357 5.11 5.42 20.40
C ASN A 357 5.40 6.92 20.42
N ALA A 358 6.12 7.45 19.44
CA ALA A 358 6.38 8.89 19.28
C ALA A 358 5.25 9.67 18.63
N GLY A 359 4.17 9.01 18.17
CA GLY A 359 2.99 9.67 17.59
C GLY A 359 2.93 9.69 16.07
N ALA A 360 3.63 8.79 15.38
CA ALA A 360 3.62 8.73 13.92
C ALA A 360 2.21 8.53 13.34
N MET A 361 1.36 7.75 14.02
CA MET A 361 0.03 7.45 13.51
C MET A 361 -0.88 8.68 13.51
N GLU A 362 -0.77 9.54 14.53
CA GLU A 362 -1.46 10.83 14.59
C GLU A 362 -1.00 11.79 13.47
N ALA A 363 0.30 11.79 13.17
CA ALA A 363 0.85 12.57 12.06
C ALA A 363 0.32 12.05 10.72
N LEU A 364 0.35 10.74 10.47
CA LEU A 364 -0.16 10.11 9.24
C LEU A 364 -1.66 10.34 9.04
N THR A 365 -2.48 10.20 10.09
CA THR A 365 -3.91 10.47 10.02
C THR A 365 -4.21 11.95 9.75
N SER A 366 -3.40 12.84 10.31
CA SER A 366 -3.50 14.30 10.06
C SER A 366 -3.10 14.62 8.63
N ALA A 367 -2.03 14.00 8.09
CA ALA A 367 -1.60 14.18 6.71
C ALA A 367 -2.71 13.85 5.70
N VAL A 368 -3.40 12.70 5.88
CA VAL A 368 -4.50 12.29 5.00
C VAL A 368 -5.67 13.28 5.03
N ARG A 369 -5.91 13.94 6.18
CA ARG A 369 -6.97 14.95 6.34
C ARG A 369 -6.55 16.31 5.82
N ALA A 370 -5.26 16.63 5.85
CA ALA A 370 -4.74 17.94 5.46
C ALA A 370 -4.72 18.14 3.93
N THR A 371 -4.58 17.06 3.14
CA THR A 371 -4.44 17.15 1.68
C THR A 371 -5.19 16.07 0.94
N ASP A 372 -5.64 16.41 -0.28
CA ASP A 372 -6.19 15.47 -1.25
C ASP A 372 -5.12 14.91 -2.22
N SER A 373 -3.83 15.24 -2.02
CA SER A 373 -2.72 14.76 -2.84
C SER A 373 -2.68 13.23 -2.87
N ARG A 374 -2.82 12.66 -4.08
CA ARG A 374 -2.73 11.20 -4.30
C ARG A 374 -1.37 10.66 -3.87
N ALA A 375 -0.29 11.42 -4.12
CA ALA A 375 1.07 11.02 -3.73
C ALA A 375 1.20 10.88 -2.21
N VAL A 376 0.76 11.88 -1.41
CA VAL A 376 0.77 11.81 0.06
C VAL A 376 -0.06 10.63 0.55
N ARG A 377 -1.28 10.46 0.04
CA ARG A 377 -2.20 9.39 0.44
C ARG A 377 -1.65 7.99 0.11
N SER A 378 -1.01 7.82 -1.04
CA SER A 378 -0.36 6.57 -1.42
C SER A 378 0.78 6.22 -0.46
N VAL A 379 1.68 7.18 -0.17
CA VAL A 379 2.79 6.94 0.77
C VAL A 379 2.27 6.63 2.18
N VAL A 380 1.21 7.32 2.65
CA VAL A 380 0.58 7.00 3.94
C VAL A 380 -0.01 5.59 3.94
N GLY A 381 -0.71 5.19 2.89
CA GLY A 381 -1.28 3.85 2.75
C GLY A 381 -0.20 2.76 2.85
N LYS A 382 0.88 2.92 2.10
CA LYS A 382 2.07 2.05 2.14
C LYS A 382 2.71 2.01 3.53
N THR A 383 2.84 3.16 4.18
CA THR A 383 3.42 3.25 5.53
C THR A 383 2.58 2.48 6.55
N ILE A 384 1.26 2.65 6.51
CA ILE A 384 0.36 1.91 7.41
C ILE A 384 0.44 0.41 7.11
N LEU A 385 0.53 -0.01 5.83
CA LEU A 385 0.73 -1.42 5.46
C LEU A 385 2.01 -1.98 6.13
N SER A 386 3.12 -1.26 6.05
CA SER A 386 4.37 -1.67 6.70
C SER A 386 4.21 -1.78 8.22
N LEU A 387 3.52 -0.84 8.86
CA LEU A 387 3.33 -0.84 10.31
C LEU A 387 2.40 -1.98 10.81
N VAL A 388 1.38 -2.37 10.04
CA VAL A 388 0.46 -3.46 10.41
C VAL A 388 1.04 -4.86 10.18
N GLU A 389 2.22 -4.98 9.55
CA GLU A 389 2.95 -6.25 9.49
C GLU A 389 3.29 -6.75 10.89
N ASP A 390 3.65 -5.86 11.80
CA ASP A 390 3.79 -6.17 13.22
C ASP A 390 2.41 -6.32 13.88
N LYS A 391 2.04 -7.56 14.22
CA LYS A 391 0.74 -7.89 14.82
C LYS A 391 0.50 -7.17 16.14
N ASP A 392 1.56 -6.97 16.94
CA ASP A 392 1.47 -6.32 18.25
C ASP A 392 1.15 -4.82 18.14
N SER A 393 1.49 -4.21 17.03
CA SER A 393 1.25 -2.80 16.75
C SER A 393 -0.19 -2.49 16.27
N ARG A 394 -0.93 -3.48 15.78
CA ARG A 394 -2.27 -3.28 15.16
C ARG A 394 -3.28 -2.62 16.08
N GLY A 395 -3.30 -2.99 17.36
CA GLY A 395 -4.19 -2.39 18.35
C GLY A 395 -3.95 -0.88 18.53
N LYS A 396 -2.69 -0.45 18.60
CA LYS A 396 -2.31 0.97 18.68
C LYS A 396 -2.69 1.73 17.42
N ILE A 397 -2.47 1.13 16.25
CA ILE A 397 -2.82 1.72 14.96
C ILE A 397 -4.34 1.95 14.86
N LEU A 398 -5.16 1.00 15.31
CA LEU A 398 -6.61 1.15 15.37
C LEU A 398 -7.03 2.27 16.33
N GLN A 399 -6.48 2.33 17.54
CA GLN A 399 -6.77 3.38 18.52
C GLN A 399 -6.42 4.77 18.02
N ALA A 400 -5.33 4.92 17.29
CA ALA A 400 -4.89 6.17 16.70
C ALA A 400 -5.63 6.54 15.39
N GLY A 401 -6.65 5.77 14.99
CA GLY A 401 -7.52 6.06 13.86
C GLY A 401 -6.99 5.59 12.50
N GLY A 402 -6.08 4.61 12.48
CA GLY A 402 -5.50 4.07 11.25
C GLY A 402 -6.53 3.53 10.27
N ALA A 403 -7.53 2.79 10.74
CA ALA A 403 -8.61 2.29 9.89
C ALA A 403 -9.38 3.43 9.21
N LYS A 404 -9.69 4.54 9.93
CA LYS A 404 -10.37 5.70 9.36
C LYS A 404 -9.53 6.40 8.30
N ALA A 405 -8.21 6.49 8.52
CA ALA A 405 -7.29 7.06 7.52
C ALA A 405 -7.26 6.19 6.25
N LEU A 406 -7.17 4.86 6.40
CA LEU A 406 -7.20 3.92 5.28
C LEU A 406 -8.51 4.00 4.48
N ILE A 407 -9.66 4.04 5.16
CA ILE A 407 -10.97 4.19 4.51
C ILE A 407 -11.03 5.49 3.70
N LEU A 408 -10.52 6.59 4.24
CA LEU A 408 -10.49 7.88 3.52
C LEU A 408 -9.57 7.81 2.27
N ILE A 409 -8.43 7.12 2.36
CA ILE A 409 -7.55 6.89 1.21
C ILE A 409 -8.26 6.04 0.16
N ILE A 410 -8.87 4.92 0.57
CA ILE A 410 -9.57 3.98 -0.30
C ILE A 410 -10.74 4.66 -1.04
N HIS A 411 -11.52 5.51 -0.35
CA HIS A 411 -12.58 6.30 -1.00
C HIS A 411 -12.05 7.27 -2.06
N GLY A 412 -10.82 7.76 -1.90
CA GLY A 412 -10.15 8.59 -2.92
C GLY A 412 -9.71 7.79 -4.15
N ILE A 413 -9.35 6.52 -3.95
CA ILE A 413 -8.94 5.59 -5.03
C ILE A 413 -10.17 5.01 -5.73
N LEU A 414 -11.18 4.61 -4.95
CA LEU A 414 -12.41 3.95 -5.41
C LEU A 414 -13.62 4.85 -5.18
N PRO A 415 -13.88 5.83 -6.04
CA PRO A 415 -15.08 6.66 -5.92
C PRO A 415 -16.34 5.79 -6.02
N ALA A 416 -17.45 6.29 -5.48
CA ALA A 416 -18.73 5.59 -5.50
C ALA A 416 -19.06 5.10 -6.93
N ALA A 417 -19.47 3.84 -7.06
CA ALA A 417 -19.85 3.27 -8.36
C ALA A 417 -21.02 4.08 -8.96
N LYS A 418 -20.82 4.61 -10.15
CA LYS A 418 -21.90 5.24 -10.89
C LYS A 418 -22.67 4.17 -11.66
N ALA A 419 -23.97 4.27 -11.71
CA ALA A 419 -24.83 3.34 -12.47
C ALA A 419 -24.47 3.27 -13.96
N SER A 420 -23.70 4.25 -14.48
CA SER A 420 -23.23 4.33 -15.87
C SER A 420 -21.98 3.48 -16.17
N ASP A 421 -21.29 2.95 -15.16
CA ASP A 421 -19.98 2.31 -15.38
C ASP A 421 -20.06 0.86 -15.92
N GLY A 422 -21.29 0.34 -16.15
CA GLY A 422 -21.50 -0.90 -16.91
C GLY A 422 -20.74 -2.12 -16.45
N GLY A 423 -20.43 -2.23 -15.12
CA GLY A 423 -19.72 -3.39 -14.57
C GLY A 423 -18.23 -3.47 -14.94
N LYS A 424 -17.62 -2.40 -15.44
CA LYS A 424 -16.17 -2.38 -15.70
C LYS A 424 -15.39 -2.39 -14.39
N ILE A 425 -14.47 -3.35 -14.27
CA ILE A 425 -13.54 -3.43 -13.15
C ILE A 425 -12.61 -2.21 -13.23
N PRO A 426 -12.49 -1.40 -12.15
CA PRO A 426 -11.54 -0.29 -12.12
C PRO A 426 -10.13 -0.78 -12.42
N GLN A 427 -9.38 -0.07 -13.25
CA GLN A 427 -7.96 -0.37 -13.45
C GLN A 427 -7.19 0.14 -12.23
N LEU A 428 -6.70 -0.78 -11.41
CA LEU A 428 -5.90 -0.48 -10.22
C LEU A 428 -4.45 -0.88 -10.44
N GLU A 429 -3.54 0.02 -10.04
CA GLU A 429 -2.11 -0.28 -9.97
C GLU A 429 -1.78 -1.05 -8.68
N SER A 430 -0.64 -1.77 -8.67
CA SER A 430 -0.23 -2.56 -7.50
C SER A 430 -0.14 -1.73 -6.20
N ALA A 431 0.31 -0.48 -6.27
CA ALA A 431 0.40 0.41 -5.13
C ALA A 431 -0.98 0.84 -4.56
N GLU A 432 -2.04 0.76 -5.35
CA GLU A 432 -3.39 1.12 -4.91
C GLU A 432 -4.07 0.01 -4.09
N PHE A 433 -3.53 -1.21 -4.12
CA PHE A 433 -3.95 -2.29 -3.23
C PHE A 433 -3.33 -2.16 -1.82
N GLU A 434 -2.22 -1.46 -1.66
CA GLU A 434 -1.53 -1.37 -0.36
C GLU A 434 -2.42 -0.86 0.79
N PRO A 435 -3.20 0.23 0.65
CA PRO A 435 -4.12 0.67 1.70
C PRO A 435 -5.29 -0.30 1.92
N ILE A 436 -5.76 -1.00 0.88
CA ILE A 436 -6.81 -2.03 0.99
C ILE A 436 -6.27 -3.22 1.76
N GLN A 437 -5.07 -3.65 1.44
CA GLN A 437 -4.37 -4.74 2.12
C GLN A 437 -4.09 -4.42 3.60
N ALA A 438 -3.67 -3.18 3.91
CA ALA A 438 -3.49 -2.73 5.28
C ALA A 438 -4.80 -2.80 6.09
N LEU A 439 -5.91 -2.37 5.49
CA LEU A 439 -7.24 -2.45 6.12
C LEU A 439 -7.69 -3.91 6.31
N ALA A 440 -7.43 -4.79 5.35
CA ALA A 440 -7.70 -6.21 5.45
C ALA A 440 -6.94 -6.85 6.62
N LYS A 441 -5.63 -6.58 6.77
CA LYS A 441 -4.82 -7.07 7.91
C LYS A 441 -5.37 -6.63 9.27
N LEU A 442 -5.90 -5.42 9.38
CA LEU A 442 -6.58 -4.94 10.59
C LEU A 442 -7.90 -5.70 10.80
N ALA A 443 -8.70 -5.88 9.75
CA ALA A 443 -9.99 -6.57 9.80
C ALA A 443 -9.88 -8.08 10.09
N ILE A 444 -8.73 -8.71 9.80
CA ILE A 444 -8.47 -10.12 10.14
C ILE A 444 -8.25 -10.29 11.65
N THR A 445 -7.60 -9.34 12.32
CA THR A 445 -7.12 -9.50 13.70
C THR A 445 -7.97 -8.82 14.76
N ALA A 446 -8.92 -7.98 14.37
CA ALA A 446 -9.83 -7.29 15.27
C ALA A 446 -11.29 -7.50 14.85
N SER A 447 -12.23 -7.38 15.78
CA SER A 447 -13.63 -7.48 15.41
C SER A 447 -14.04 -6.36 14.45
N PRO A 448 -14.95 -6.61 13.50
CA PRO A 448 -15.40 -5.59 12.56
C PRO A 448 -15.90 -4.30 13.24
N VAL A 449 -16.53 -4.39 14.41
CA VAL A 449 -16.97 -3.22 15.18
C VAL A 449 -15.78 -2.38 15.68
N GLN A 450 -14.65 -3.01 16.02
CA GLN A 450 -13.44 -2.29 16.44
C GLN A 450 -12.77 -1.58 15.26
N VAL A 451 -12.81 -2.17 14.06
CA VAL A 451 -12.18 -1.62 12.86
C VAL A 451 -13.04 -0.51 12.24
N PHE A 452 -14.33 -0.78 12.04
CA PHE A 452 -15.26 0.07 11.29
C PHE A 452 -16.18 0.90 12.18
N GLY A 453 -16.22 0.62 13.49
CA GLY A 453 -17.17 1.22 14.43
C GLY A 453 -18.52 0.51 14.44
N PRO A 454 -19.47 1.01 15.24
CA PRO A 454 -20.77 0.35 15.46
C PRO A 454 -21.76 0.55 14.29
N ASN A 455 -21.42 1.35 13.28
CA ASN A 455 -22.28 1.59 12.13
C ASN A 455 -22.07 0.51 11.07
N GLU A 456 -23.07 -0.33 10.82
CA GLU A 456 -23.02 -1.37 9.78
C GLU A 456 -22.72 -0.82 8.38
N GLY A 457 -23.13 0.42 8.08
CA GLY A 457 -22.83 1.06 6.79
C GLY A 457 -21.34 1.10 6.49
N ALA A 458 -20.49 1.36 7.48
CA ALA A 458 -19.04 1.37 7.32
C ALA A 458 -18.45 -0.03 7.05
N ILE A 459 -19.10 -1.08 7.57
CA ILE A 459 -18.77 -2.48 7.27
C ILE A 459 -19.11 -2.77 5.80
N PHE A 460 -20.26 -2.33 5.33
CA PHE A 460 -20.72 -2.55 3.95
C PHE A 460 -19.82 -1.83 2.93
N ASP A 461 -19.33 -0.63 3.26
CA ASP A 461 -18.40 0.13 2.42
C ASP A 461 -17.06 -0.61 2.21
N ALA A 462 -16.65 -1.47 3.14
CA ALA A 462 -15.43 -2.27 3.04
C ALA A 462 -15.57 -3.51 2.12
N ILE A 463 -16.79 -3.97 1.85
CA ILE A 463 -17.04 -5.16 1.02
C ILE A 463 -16.50 -4.95 -0.40
N ARG A 464 -16.78 -3.81 -1.02
CA ARG A 464 -16.36 -3.51 -2.40
C ARG A 464 -14.82 -3.50 -2.56
N PRO A 465 -14.03 -2.77 -1.77
CA PRO A 465 -12.57 -2.81 -1.89
C PRO A 465 -11.98 -4.20 -1.64
N PHE A 466 -12.47 -4.96 -0.67
CA PHE A 466 -11.99 -6.32 -0.45
C PHE A 466 -12.41 -7.25 -1.60
N GLY A 467 -13.65 -7.16 -2.09
CA GLY A 467 -14.12 -7.91 -3.25
C GLY A 467 -13.26 -7.64 -4.51
N LEU A 468 -12.90 -6.38 -4.75
CA LEU A 468 -11.98 -6.01 -5.83
C LEU A 468 -10.58 -6.62 -5.63
N MET A 469 -10.06 -6.63 -4.40
CA MET A 469 -8.75 -7.23 -4.12
C MET A 469 -8.76 -8.77 -4.32
N VAL A 470 -9.91 -9.45 -4.18
CA VAL A 470 -10.05 -10.88 -4.54
C VAL A 470 -10.11 -11.07 -6.05
N THR A 471 -10.88 -10.24 -6.77
CA THR A 471 -11.26 -10.48 -8.18
C THR A 471 -10.28 -9.89 -9.19
N HIS A 472 -9.54 -8.82 -8.83
CA HIS A 472 -8.70 -8.09 -9.76
C HIS A 472 -7.51 -8.92 -10.26
N PRO A 473 -7.18 -8.90 -11.57
CA PRO A 473 -6.10 -9.71 -12.15
C PRO A 473 -4.72 -9.38 -11.56
N ASN A 474 -4.44 -8.09 -11.26
CA ASN A 474 -3.16 -7.64 -10.73
C ASN A 474 -2.96 -7.92 -9.22
N ALA A 475 -3.98 -8.40 -8.51
CA ALA A 475 -3.85 -8.73 -7.10
C ALA A 475 -3.05 -10.04 -6.91
N SER A 476 -2.07 -10.02 -5.99
CA SER A 476 -1.28 -11.20 -5.63
C SER A 476 -2.11 -12.25 -4.86
N LEU A 477 -1.61 -13.49 -4.78
CA LEU A 477 -2.26 -14.54 -3.98
C LEU A 477 -2.34 -14.15 -2.50
N LEU A 478 -1.32 -13.49 -1.95
CA LEU A 478 -1.34 -12.99 -0.57
C LEU A 478 -2.45 -11.95 -0.36
N GLN A 479 -2.61 -11.00 -1.27
CA GLN A 479 -3.67 -10.00 -1.21
C GLN A 479 -5.06 -10.63 -1.29
N ARG A 480 -5.25 -11.62 -2.17
CA ARG A 480 -6.50 -12.38 -2.26
C ARG A 480 -6.79 -13.15 -0.98
N PHE A 481 -5.79 -13.82 -0.42
CA PHE A 481 -5.90 -14.51 0.87
C PHE A 481 -6.37 -13.56 1.98
N GLU A 482 -5.71 -12.43 2.15
CA GLU A 482 -6.02 -11.46 3.20
C GLU A 482 -7.40 -10.82 3.00
N ALA A 483 -7.79 -10.54 1.76
CA ALA A 483 -9.13 -10.04 1.45
C ALA A 483 -10.22 -11.06 1.80
N MET A 484 -10.03 -12.33 1.45
CA MET A 484 -10.99 -13.39 1.79
C MET A 484 -11.12 -13.58 3.30
N MET A 485 -10.01 -13.58 4.04
CA MET A 485 -10.04 -13.65 5.51
C MET A 485 -10.78 -12.45 6.14
N ALA A 486 -10.57 -11.24 5.61
CA ALA A 486 -11.32 -10.06 6.05
C ALA A 486 -12.81 -10.20 5.75
N LEU A 487 -13.19 -10.64 4.53
CA LEU A 487 -14.58 -10.88 4.16
C LEU A 487 -15.23 -11.98 5.00
N THR A 488 -14.49 -13.02 5.38
CA THR A 488 -14.95 -14.08 6.30
C THR A 488 -15.34 -13.49 7.66
N ASN A 489 -14.52 -12.59 8.21
CA ASN A 489 -14.85 -11.90 9.46
C ASN A 489 -16.06 -10.96 9.29
N LEU A 490 -16.18 -10.25 8.18
CA LEU A 490 -17.34 -9.39 7.92
C LEU A 490 -18.62 -10.21 7.75
N SER A 491 -18.57 -11.34 7.06
CA SER A 491 -19.75 -12.20 6.82
C SER A 491 -20.36 -12.76 8.10
N SER A 492 -19.55 -12.91 9.16
CA SER A 492 -20.01 -13.41 10.46
C SER A 492 -20.75 -12.38 11.30
N GLN A 493 -20.79 -11.10 10.91
CA GLN A 493 -21.40 -10.05 11.72
C GLN A 493 -22.92 -9.99 11.60
N SER A 494 -23.44 -10.15 10.39
CA SER A 494 -24.88 -10.16 10.17
C SER A 494 -25.25 -10.88 8.85
N PRO A 495 -26.48 -11.43 8.76
CA PRO A 495 -26.98 -11.98 7.49
C PRO A 495 -26.99 -10.98 6.33
N GLU A 496 -27.18 -9.69 6.61
CA GLU A 496 -27.12 -8.63 5.61
C GLU A 496 -25.70 -8.47 5.06
N ALA A 497 -24.66 -8.50 5.91
CA ALA A 497 -23.27 -8.48 5.47
C ALA A 497 -22.93 -9.68 4.59
N ALA A 498 -23.34 -10.89 5.00
CA ALA A 498 -23.18 -12.10 4.21
C ALA A 498 -23.87 -12.00 2.84
N SER A 499 -25.12 -11.51 2.81
CA SER A 499 -25.88 -11.31 1.55
C SER A 499 -25.21 -10.30 0.62
N ARG A 500 -24.69 -9.19 1.14
CA ARG A 500 -23.98 -8.17 0.32
C ARG A 500 -22.68 -8.71 -0.23
N ILE A 501 -21.94 -9.50 0.54
CA ILE A 501 -20.72 -10.17 0.08
C ILE A 501 -21.06 -11.17 -1.03
N ALA A 502 -22.10 -11.98 -0.86
CA ALA A 502 -22.55 -12.96 -1.84
C ALA A 502 -22.98 -12.32 -3.18
N ARG A 503 -23.54 -11.11 -3.12
CA ARG A 503 -24.01 -10.36 -4.31
C ARG A 503 -22.95 -9.46 -4.92
N ALA A 504 -21.75 -9.37 -4.35
CA ALA A 504 -20.68 -8.57 -4.91
C ALA A 504 -20.26 -9.11 -6.29
N ASP A 505 -20.13 -8.20 -7.27
CA ASP A 505 -19.91 -8.53 -8.68
C ASP A 505 -18.69 -9.45 -8.88
N GLY A 506 -18.90 -10.61 -9.49
CA GLY A 506 -17.90 -11.59 -9.84
C GLY A 506 -17.21 -12.28 -8.64
N LEU A 507 -17.47 -11.86 -7.41
CA LEU A 507 -16.76 -12.33 -6.22
C LEU A 507 -16.98 -13.83 -5.99
N MET A 508 -18.24 -14.29 -5.96
CA MET A 508 -18.54 -15.70 -5.71
C MET A 508 -17.91 -16.64 -6.73
N ASN A 509 -17.96 -16.28 -8.02
CA ASN A 509 -17.35 -17.10 -9.07
C ASN A 509 -15.82 -17.17 -8.85
N LYS A 510 -15.17 -16.06 -8.48
CA LYS A 510 -13.73 -16.06 -8.21
C LYS A 510 -13.38 -16.87 -6.96
N VAL A 511 -14.17 -16.78 -5.90
CA VAL A 511 -13.97 -17.58 -4.66
C VAL A 511 -14.12 -19.07 -4.96
N GLU A 512 -15.13 -19.48 -5.75
CA GLU A 512 -15.32 -20.87 -6.18
C GLU A 512 -14.08 -21.41 -6.94
N PHE A 513 -13.44 -20.61 -7.79
CA PHE A 513 -12.17 -20.98 -8.43
C PHE A 513 -11.01 -21.09 -7.43
N LEU A 514 -10.94 -20.17 -6.45
CA LEU A 514 -9.87 -20.16 -5.46
C LEU A 514 -9.96 -21.31 -4.45
N MET A 515 -11.12 -21.98 -4.33
CA MET A 515 -11.25 -23.24 -3.58
C MET A 515 -10.47 -24.40 -4.23
N LEU A 516 -10.12 -24.29 -5.51
CA LEU A 516 -9.38 -25.28 -6.29
C LEU A 516 -7.91 -24.86 -6.49
N GLU A 517 -7.46 -23.78 -5.82
CA GLU A 517 -6.11 -23.27 -5.96
C GLU A 517 -5.10 -24.22 -5.29
N ASP A 518 -3.94 -24.44 -5.89
CA ASP A 518 -2.89 -25.30 -5.34
C ASP A 518 -2.33 -24.75 -4.03
N HIS A 519 -2.31 -23.43 -3.89
CA HIS A 519 -1.81 -22.77 -2.69
C HIS A 519 -2.74 -22.98 -1.49
N THR A 520 -2.33 -23.80 -0.53
CA THR A 520 -3.12 -24.25 0.62
C THR A 520 -3.81 -23.13 1.40
N LEU A 521 -3.11 -22.02 1.70
CA LEU A 521 -3.72 -20.90 2.46
C LEU A 521 -4.83 -20.19 1.68
N VAL A 522 -4.68 -20.07 0.35
CA VAL A 522 -5.70 -19.44 -0.50
C VAL A 522 -6.93 -20.34 -0.60
N ARG A 523 -6.72 -21.64 -0.85
CA ARG A 523 -7.78 -22.65 -0.86
C ARG A 523 -8.55 -22.67 0.45
N ARG A 524 -7.83 -22.66 1.59
CA ARG A 524 -8.41 -22.58 2.94
C ARG A 524 -9.31 -21.35 3.11
N ALA A 525 -8.79 -20.16 2.84
CA ALA A 525 -9.53 -18.90 3.02
C ALA A 525 -10.79 -18.84 2.13
N ALA A 526 -10.72 -19.36 0.90
CA ALA A 526 -11.88 -19.46 0.02
C ALA A 526 -12.94 -20.40 0.59
N THR A 527 -12.53 -21.56 1.11
CA THR A 527 -13.44 -22.56 1.72
C THR A 527 -14.07 -22.03 3.01
N GLU A 528 -13.31 -21.33 3.86
CA GLU A 528 -13.82 -20.68 5.09
C GLU A 528 -14.86 -19.60 4.77
N LEU A 529 -14.59 -18.76 3.74
CA LEU A 529 -15.55 -17.75 3.31
C LEU A 529 -16.86 -18.40 2.82
N VAL A 530 -16.76 -19.45 1.99
CA VAL A 530 -17.96 -20.19 1.53
C VAL A 530 -18.71 -20.79 2.69
N CYS A 531 -18.03 -21.40 3.67
CA CYS A 531 -18.65 -21.96 4.88
C CYS A 531 -19.48 -20.91 5.61
N ASN A 532 -18.92 -19.72 5.84
CA ASN A 532 -19.64 -18.65 6.51
C ASN A 532 -20.81 -18.10 5.67
N LEU A 533 -20.64 -17.98 4.36
CA LEU A 533 -21.71 -17.50 3.47
C LEU A 533 -22.86 -18.51 3.36
N VAL A 534 -22.57 -19.81 3.32
CA VAL A 534 -23.60 -20.88 3.35
C VAL A 534 -24.41 -20.82 4.64
N ALA A 535 -23.77 -20.54 5.76
CA ALA A 535 -24.45 -20.43 7.06
C ALA A 535 -25.21 -19.10 7.23
N GLY A 536 -24.70 -18.00 6.65
CA GLY A 536 -25.19 -16.64 6.86
C GLY A 536 -26.12 -16.08 5.78
N CYS A 537 -26.21 -16.72 4.60
CA CYS A 537 -26.97 -16.21 3.45
C CYS A 537 -27.83 -17.29 2.80
N GLU A 538 -29.16 -17.14 2.88
CA GLU A 538 -30.12 -18.08 2.33
C GLU A 538 -29.96 -18.27 0.81
N GLU A 539 -29.62 -17.22 0.06
CA GLU A 539 -29.40 -17.28 -1.39
C GLU A 539 -28.19 -18.19 -1.72
N VAL A 540 -27.11 -18.12 -0.93
CA VAL A 540 -25.94 -19.00 -1.10
C VAL A 540 -26.30 -20.42 -0.69
N PHE A 541 -26.98 -20.61 0.45
CA PHE A 541 -27.47 -21.91 0.87
C PHE A 541 -28.30 -22.61 -0.23
N ASN A 542 -29.29 -21.91 -0.82
CA ASN A 542 -30.12 -22.44 -1.87
C ASN A 542 -29.33 -22.75 -3.13
N ARG A 543 -28.44 -21.85 -3.56
CA ARG A 543 -27.57 -22.02 -4.75
C ARG A 543 -26.61 -23.23 -4.61
N TRP A 544 -26.20 -23.58 -3.39
CA TRP A 544 -25.25 -24.67 -3.14
C TRP A 544 -25.93 -26.01 -2.80
N GLY A 545 -27.10 -26.02 -2.21
CA GLY A 545 -27.73 -27.23 -1.73
C GLY A 545 -29.24 -27.31 -1.85
N GLY A 546 -29.94 -26.19 -2.15
CA GLY A 546 -31.39 -26.12 -2.18
C GLY A 546 -32.04 -26.31 -3.55
N GLU A 547 -31.29 -26.23 -4.63
CA GLU A 547 -31.82 -26.28 -5.99
C GLU A 547 -31.47 -27.59 -6.73
N LYS A 548 -32.44 -28.11 -7.50
CA LYS A 548 -32.22 -29.27 -8.37
C LYS A 548 -31.52 -28.83 -9.67
N ASN A 549 -30.23 -28.61 -9.64
CA ASN A 549 -29.47 -28.33 -10.85
C ASN A 549 -28.07 -28.99 -10.81
N SER A 550 -27.48 -29.18 -11.98
CA SER A 550 -26.13 -29.77 -12.10
C SER A 550 -25.04 -28.92 -11.43
N ALA A 551 -25.22 -27.61 -11.34
CA ALA A 551 -24.28 -26.71 -10.71
C ALA A 551 -24.21 -26.89 -9.19
N SER A 552 -25.35 -27.12 -8.51
CA SER A 552 -25.39 -27.44 -7.08
C SER A 552 -24.66 -28.76 -6.80
N LYS A 553 -24.89 -29.79 -7.62
CA LYS A 553 -24.23 -31.10 -7.50
C LYS A 553 -22.71 -30.99 -7.63
N SER A 554 -22.21 -30.21 -8.62
CA SER A 554 -20.77 -29.99 -8.76
C SER A 554 -20.15 -29.27 -7.56
N LYS A 555 -20.84 -28.29 -6.97
CA LYS A 555 -20.38 -27.59 -5.77
C LYS A 555 -20.31 -28.51 -4.56
N LEU A 556 -21.32 -29.35 -4.35
CA LEU A 556 -21.30 -30.38 -3.29
C LEU A 556 -20.15 -31.35 -3.49
N GLN A 557 -19.86 -31.78 -4.76
CA GLN A 557 -18.72 -32.64 -5.08
C GLN A 557 -17.38 -31.99 -4.65
N VAL A 558 -17.20 -30.68 -4.93
CA VAL A 558 -15.99 -29.93 -4.49
C VAL A 558 -15.87 -29.92 -2.97
N LEU A 559 -16.97 -29.65 -2.24
CA LEU A 559 -16.94 -29.67 -0.78
C LEU A 559 -16.60 -31.07 -0.23
N VAL A 560 -17.17 -32.13 -0.80
CA VAL A 560 -16.82 -33.52 -0.41
C VAL A 560 -15.32 -33.79 -0.63
N ALA A 561 -14.77 -33.39 -1.79
CA ALA A 561 -13.36 -33.56 -2.06
C ALA A 561 -12.47 -32.77 -1.07
N LEU A 562 -12.87 -31.54 -0.71
CA LEU A 562 -12.17 -30.72 0.28
C LEU A 562 -12.27 -31.26 1.72
N CYS A 563 -13.24 -32.13 2.02
CA CYS A 563 -13.29 -32.87 3.29
C CYS A 563 -12.19 -33.95 3.40
N ASP A 564 -11.58 -34.32 2.28
CA ASP A 564 -10.49 -35.30 2.17
C ASP A 564 -9.11 -34.66 1.94
N ALA A 565 -9.02 -33.31 2.04
CA ALA A 565 -7.79 -32.57 1.88
C ALA A 565 -6.85 -32.77 3.10
N ASP A 566 -5.53 -32.69 2.91
CA ASP A 566 -4.54 -32.86 3.99
C ASP A 566 -4.61 -31.75 5.03
N ASP A 567 -5.00 -30.55 4.62
CA ASP A 567 -5.09 -29.36 5.47
C ASP A 567 -6.29 -29.41 6.41
N LEU A 568 -6.06 -29.60 7.72
CA LEU A 568 -7.10 -29.68 8.74
C LEU A 568 -8.09 -28.49 8.75
N PRO A 569 -7.64 -27.20 8.67
CA PRO A 569 -8.57 -26.09 8.58
C PRO A 569 -9.47 -26.12 7.34
N THR A 570 -8.96 -26.56 6.19
CA THR A 570 -9.75 -26.74 4.97
C THR A 570 -10.82 -27.83 5.18
N ARG A 571 -10.46 -28.97 5.77
CA ARG A 571 -11.41 -30.05 6.12
C ARG A 571 -12.49 -29.57 7.08
N LEU A 572 -12.11 -28.78 8.09
CA LEU A 572 -13.05 -28.18 9.03
C LEU A 572 -14.03 -27.23 8.32
N ALA A 573 -13.56 -26.36 7.45
CA ALA A 573 -14.44 -25.44 6.72
C ALA A 573 -15.38 -26.17 5.76
N ALA A 574 -14.86 -27.11 4.97
CA ALA A 574 -15.64 -27.89 4.01
C ALA A 574 -16.71 -28.74 4.70
N SER A 575 -16.35 -29.47 5.77
CA SER A 575 -17.28 -30.27 6.56
C SER A 575 -18.34 -29.39 7.26
N GLY A 576 -17.97 -28.18 7.70
CA GLY A 576 -18.90 -27.20 8.26
C GLY A 576 -19.96 -26.75 7.26
N ALA A 577 -19.52 -26.42 6.02
CA ALA A 577 -20.44 -26.08 4.95
C ALA A 577 -21.36 -27.25 4.58
N LEU A 578 -20.82 -28.48 4.48
CA LEU A 578 -21.64 -29.69 4.21
C LEU A 578 -22.64 -29.96 5.34
N ALA A 579 -22.23 -29.85 6.62
CA ALA A 579 -23.12 -30.05 7.74
C ALA A 579 -24.30 -29.07 7.70
N THR A 580 -24.08 -27.84 7.29
CA THR A 580 -25.14 -26.84 7.08
C THR A 580 -26.03 -27.21 5.88
N LEU A 581 -25.44 -27.53 4.73
CA LEU A 581 -26.16 -27.83 3.49
C LEU A 581 -26.98 -29.11 3.57
N THR A 582 -26.54 -30.11 4.32
CA THR A 582 -27.28 -31.37 4.52
C THR A 582 -28.60 -31.21 5.35
N ALA A 583 -28.85 -30.01 5.88
CA ALA A 583 -30.22 -29.67 6.36
C ALA A 583 -31.25 -29.61 5.21
N SER A 584 -30.81 -29.45 3.95
CA SER A 584 -31.66 -29.50 2.77
C SER A 584 -31.84 -30.94 2.26
N PRO A 585 -33.06 -31.40 2.06
CA PRO A 585 -33.34 -32.71 1.44
C PRO A 585 -32.78 -32.83 0.01
N GLU A 586 -32.70 -31.71 -0.71
CA GLU A 586 -32.15 -31.66 -2.08
C GLU A 586 -30.65 -31.91 -2.09
N ALA A 587 -29.93 -31.31 -1.13
CA ALA A 587 -28.50 -31.55 -0.95
C ALA A 587 -28.22 -33.02 -0.61
N CYS A 588 -29.00 -33.60 0.32
CA CYS A 588 -28.88 -35.02 0.68
C CYS A 588 -29.11 -35.92 -0.54
N ARG A 589 -30.11 -35.63 -1.38
CA ARG A 589 -30.38 -36.40 -2.59
C ARG A 589 -29.20 -36.32 -3.56
N SER A 590 -28.67 -35.10 -3.80
CA SER A 590 -27.50 -34.90 -4.66
C SER A 590 -26.24 -35.64 -4.15
N LEU A 591 -26.04 -35.66 -2.82
CA LEU A 591 -24.93 -36.40 -2.19
C LEU A 591 -25.10 -37.92 -2.35
N VAL A 592 -26.32 -38.45 -2.27
CA VAL A 592 -26.61 -39.88 -2.52
C VAL A 592 -26.35 -40.21 -3.99
N GLU A 593 -26.77 -39.35 -4.92
CA GLU A 593 -26.46 -39.52 -6.36
C GLU A 593 -24.94 -39.53 -6.62
N LEU A 594 -24.19 -38.57 -6.01
CA LEU A 594 -22.73 -38.53 -6.09
C LEU A 594 -22.09 -39.78 -5.50
N HIS A 595 -22.66 -40.27 -4.40
CA HIS A 595 -22.19 -41.51 -3.77
C HIS A 595 -22.38 -42.71 -4.69
N ASN A 596 -23.56 -42.89 -5.28
CA ASN A 596 -23.88 -43.97 -6.21
C ASN A 596 -23.00 -43.96 -7.48
N GLU A 597 -22.53 -42.78 -7.90
CA GLU A 597 -21.63 -42.65 -9.07
C GLU A 597 -20.18 -43.06 -8.76
N ARG A 598 -19.67 -42.78 -7.55
CA ARG A 598 -18.23 -42.89 -7.23
C ARG A 598 -17.93 -43.64 -5.92
N HIS A 599 -18.89 -43.99 -5.12
CA HIS A 599 -18.76 -44.64 -3.82
C HIS A 599 -17.81 -43.94 -2.83
N ARG A 600 -17.63 -42.61 -2.94
CA ARG A 600 -16.70 -41.84 -2.12
C ARG A 600 -17.31 -41.03 -0.99
N VAL A 601 -18.59 -40.61 -1.10
CA VAL A 601 -19.19 -39.69 -0.13
C VAL A 601 -19.26 -40.29 1.28
N LEU A 602 -19.79 -41.51 1.42
CA LEU A 602 -19.85 -42.18 2.73
C LEU A 602 -18.50 -42.48 3.35
N PRO A 603 -17.51 -43.03 2.62
CA PRO A 603 -16.18 -43.21 3.16
C PRO A 603 -15.55 -41.89 3.64
N ILE A 604 -15.61 -40.79 2.85
CA ILE A 604 -15.06 -39.50 3.24
C ILE A 604 -15.75 -38.94 4.50
N LEU A 605 -17.10 -38.97 4.58
CA LEU A 605 -17.81 -38.54 5.77
C LEU A 605 -17.47 -39.42 6.99
N GLY A 606 -17.28 -40.72 6.79
CA GLY A 606 -16.86 -41.65 7.83
C GLY A 606 -15.42 -41.39 8.30
N GLN A 607 -14.51 -41.06 7.41
CA GLN A 607 -13.12 -40.64 7.72
C GLN A 607 -13.07 -39.37 8.57
N LEU A 608 -14.08 -38.47 8.47
CA LEU A 608 -14.20 -37.33 9.38
C LEU A 608 -14.53 -37.77 10.82
N ILE A 609 -15.24 -38.90 10.97
CA ILE A 609 -15.67 -39.43 12.29
C ILE A 609 -14.54 -40.22 12.92
N ASP A 610 -14.04 -41.25 12.22
CA ASP A 610 -12.94 -42.07 12.70
C ASP A 610 -12.09 -42.62 11.53
N PRO A 611 -10.98 -42.00 11.25
CA PRO A 611 -10.10 -42.41 10.13
C PRO A 611 -9.38 -43.73 10.36
N THR A 612 -9.37 -44.26 11.60
CA THR A 612 -8.70 -45.54 11.93
C THR A 612 -9.60 -46.75 11.68
N VAL A 613 -10.91 -46.54 11.62
CA VAL A 613 -11.92 -47.60 11.55
C VAL A 613 -12.62 -47.66 10.21
N VAL A 614 -12.86 -46.49 9.61
CA VAL A 614 -13.56 -46.36 8.34
C VAL A 614 -12.61 -46.58 7.17
N ALA A 615 -13.03 -47.42 6.21
CA ALA A 615 -12.25 -47.69 5.00
C ALA A 615 -12.02 -46.39 4.21
N ARG A 616 -10.83 -46.22 3.65
CA ARG A 616 -10.53 -45.09 2.78
C ARG A 616 -11.35 -45.16 1.48
N PRO A 617 -11.72 -44.03 0.91
CA PRO A 617 -12.35 -44.01 -0.40
C PRO A 617 -11.40 -44.60 -1.45
N PRO A 618 -11.94 -45.23 -2.54
CA PRO A 618 -11.12 -45.74 -3.62
C PRO A 618 -10.34 -44.60 -4.26
N ALA A 619 -9.06 -44.81 -4.53
CA ALA A 619 -8.22 -43.82 -5.23
C ALA A 619 -8.70 -43.61 -6.68
N ASP A 620 -8.62 -42.40 -7.17
CA ASP A 620 -8.96 -42.07 -8.56
C ASP A 620 -7.81 -42.39 -9.54
N ASP A 621 -6.57 -42.56 -9.03
CA ASP A 621 -5.37 -42.89 -9.83
C ASP A 621 -4.38 -43.72 -9.02
N GLU A 622 -3.61 -44.58 -9.69
CA GLU A 622 -2.49 -45.32 -9.11
C GLU A 622 -1.27 -44.38 -8.98
N GLY A 623 -1.39 -43.36 -8.14
CA GLY A 623 -0.29 -42.44 -7.79
C GLY A 623 0.62 -43.04 -6.72
N GLU A 624 1.89 -42.75 -6.84
CA GLU A 624 3.01 -43.21 -6.00
C GLU A 624 2.71 -43.01 -4.49
N ASP A 625 3.18 -43.99 -3.67
CA ASP A 625 3.08 -44.03 -2.22
C ASP A 625 3.57 -42.73 -1.57
N GLU A 626 2.67 -41.77 -1.35
CA GLU A 626 2.95 -40.61 -0.47
C GLU A 626 3.04 -41.09 0.97
N GLU A 627 4.09 -40.68 1.70
CA GLU A 627 4.32 -41.01 3.10
C GLU A 627 3.02 -40.74 3.91
N GLU A 628 2.48 -41.80 4.49
CA GLU A 628 1.23 -41.79 5.27
C GLU A 628 1.41 -40.91 6.51
N SER A 629 0.88 -39.66 6.47
CA SER A 629 0.72 -38.87 7.66
C SER A 629 -0.31 -39.51 8.61
N GLU A 630 0.01 -39.56 9.91
CA GLU A 630 -0.93 -40.12 10.91
C GLU A 630 -2.30 -39.43 10.83
N PRO A 631 -3.39 -40.20 10.80
CA PRO A 631 -4.73 -39.64 10.64
C PRO A 631 -5.09 -38.76 11.83
N GLN A 632 -5.27 -37.46 11.57
CA GLN A 632 -5.64 -36.47 12.59
C GLN A 632 -7.13 -36.58 12.92
N SER A 633 -7.46 -36.89 14.18
CA SER A 633 -8.80 -36.82 14.72
C SER A 633 -9.03 -35.44 15.36
N ASP A 634 -10.11 -34.77 15.00
CA ASP A 634 -10.52 -33.48 15.55
C ASP A 634 -12.00 -33.54 15.99
N PRO A 635 -12.35 -33.09 17.22
CA PRO A 635 -13.71 -33.13 17.70
C PRO A 635 -14.73 -32.36 16.83
N GLY A 636 -14.29 -31.30 16.16
CA GLY A 636 -15.12 -30.54 15.22
C GLY A 636 -15.42 -31.34 13.95
N LEU A 637 -14.45 -32.09 13.42
CA LEU A 637 -14.65 -32.99 12.28
C LEU A 637 -15.62 -34.14 12.65
N VAL A 638 -15.41 -34.77 13.81
CA VAL A 638 -16.29 -35.84 14.31
C VAL A 638 -17.73 -35.37 14.39
N HIS A 639 -17.99 -34.23 15.02
CA HIS A 639 -19.33 -33.67 15.13
C HIS A 639 -19.95 -33.41 13.75
N ARG A 640 -19.22 -32.76 12.85
CA ARG A 640 -19.73 -32.40 11.51
C ARG A 640 -19.95 -33.65 10.64
N GLY A 641 -19.05 -34.64 10.70
CA GLY A 641 -19.21 -35.92 10.01
C GLY A 641 -20.48 -36.65 10.47
N ILE A 642 -20.71 -36.72 11.77
CA ILE A 642 -21.93 -37.37 12.34
C ILE A 642 -23.21 -36.62 11.92
N VAL A 643 -23.21 -35.29 11.96
CA VAL A 643 -24.33 -34.47 11.50
C VAL A 643 -24.64 -34.70 10.02
N CYS A 644 -23.61 -34.71 9.18
CA CYS A 644 -23.75 -34.98 7.73
C CYS A 644 -24.35 -36.39 7.51
N VAL A 645 -23.82 -37.41 8.15
CA VAL A 645 -24.29 -38.80 8.02
C VAL A 645 -25.74 -38.91 8.50
N ARG A 646 -26.05 -38.35 9.65
CA ARG A 646 -27.44 -38.34 10.19
C ARG A 646 -28.41 -37.69 9.22
N ASN A 647 -28.06 -36.51 8.70
CA ASN A 647 -28.91 -35.76 7.78
C ASN A 647 -29.09 -36.51 6.46
N LEU A 648 -28.00 -37.11 5.94
CA LEU A 648 -28.04 -37.94 4.74
C LEU A 648 -29.01 -39.10 4.90
N TYR A 649 -28.94 -39.88 6.01
CA TYR A 649 -29.81 -41.02 6.25
C TYR A 649 -31.28 -40.63 6.26
N TYR A 650 -31.64 -39.56 7.00
CA TYR A 650 -33.03 -39.08 7.09
C TYR A 650 -33.49 -38.34 5.82
N GLY A 651 -32.58 -37.91 4.95
CA GLY A 651 -32.90 -37.28 3.66
C GLY A 651 -33.27 -38.24 2.55
N ILE A 652 -32.95 -39.55 2.70
CA ILE A 652 -33.22 -40.56 1.67
C ILE A 652 -34.68 -41.01 1.75
N GLN A 653 -35.44 -40.79 0.70
CA GLN A 653 -36.85 -41.16 0.63
C GLN A 653 -37.10 -42.53 -0.02
N ASN A 654 -36.17 -42.99 -0.86
CA ASN A 654 -36.32 -44.26 -1.58
C ASN A 654 -35.88 -45.43 -0.71
N LYS A 655 -36.79 -46.39 -0.43
CA LYS A 655 -36.53 -47.56 0.42
C LYS A 655 -35.40 -48.48 -0.08
N ALA A 656 -35.24 -48.62 -1.39
CA ALA A 656 -34.13 -49.39 -1.96
C ALA A 656 -32.78 -48.73 -1.65
N SER A 657 -32.66 -47.41 -1.88
CA SER A 657 -31.45 -46.63 -1.56
C SER A 657 -31.17 -46.60 -0.04
N GLN A 658 -32.20 -46.61 0.82
CA GLN A 658 -32.03 -46.71 2.29
C GLN A 658 -31.32 -48.01 2.67
N MET A 659 -31.77 -49.14 2.12
CA MET A 659 -31.19 -50.46 2.39
C MET A 659 -29.76 -50.58 1.85
N GLU A 660 -29.50 -50.03 0.68
CA GLU A 660 -28.17 -50.03 0.04
C GLU A 660 -27.17 -49.19 0.87
N ILE A 661 -27.53 -47.96 1.24
CA ILE A 661 -26.73 -47.07 2.06
C ILE A 661 -26.48 -47.65 3.46
N ALA A 662 -27.47 -48.31 4.05
CA ALA A 662 -27.32 -48.98 5.34
C ALA A 662 -26.35 -50.15 5.28
N ALA A 663 -26.44 -51.00 4.25
CA ALA A 663 -25.52 -52.10 4.02
C ALA A 663 -24.08 -51.64 3.76
N GLU A 664 -23.91 -50.58 2.95
CA GLU A 664 -22.63 -50.01 2.66
C GLU A 664 -22.00 -49.34 3.90
N SER A 665 -22.78 -48.61 4.69
CA SER A 665 -22.33 -48.04 5.97
C SER A 665 -21.73 -49.09 6.91
N ASN A 666 -22.32 -50.26 6.97
CA ASN A 666 -21.75 -51.37 7.73
C ASN A 666 -20.46 -51.92 7.10
N ARG A 667 -20.45 -52.09 5.80
CA ARG A 667 -19.33 -52.63 5.06
C ARG A 667 -18.04 -51.77 5.19
N ILE A 668 -18.18 -50.42 5.18
CA ILE A 668 -17.04 -49.52 5.29
C ILE A 668 -16.59 -49.28 6.73
N GLY A 669 -17.26 -49.78 7.75
CA GLY A 669 -16.93 -49.59 9.17
C GLY A 669 -17.56 -48.37 9.82
N LEU A 670 -18.46 -47.65 9.15
CA LEU A 670 -19.10 -46.43 9.66
C LEU A 670 -19.96 -46.71 10.90
N VAL A 671 -20.62 -47.88 10.97
CA VAL A 671 -21.38 -48.32 12.16
C VAL A 671 -20.46 -48.39 13.38
N ARG A 672 -19.29 -49.00 13.25
CA ARG A 672 -18.30 -49.11 14.32
C ARG A 672 -17.78 -47.73 14.74
N ALA A 673 -17.52 -46.86 13.81
CA ALA A 673 -17.09 -45.48 14.09
C ALA A 673 -18.12 -44.70 14.90
N LEU A 674 -19.41 -44.80 14.54
CA LEU A 674 -20.50 -44.18 15.29
C LEU A 674 -20.65 -44.74 16.73
N VAL A 675 -20.49 -46.06 16.90
CA VAL A 675 -20.50 -46.70 18.22
C VAL A 675 -19.33 -46.24 19.08
N LEU A 676 -18.13 -46.15 18.52
CA LEU A 676 -16.95 -45.65 19.24
C LEU A 676 -17.09 -44.18 19.62
N ALA A 677 -17.67 -43.35 18.75
CA ALA A 677 -17.94 -41.94 19.05
C ALA A 677 -18.93 -41.81 20.22
N VAL A 678 -19.98 -42.63 20.29
CA VAL A 678 -20.92 -42.64 21.42
C VAL A 678 -20.24 -43.13 22.69
N LYS A 679 -19.47 -44.24 22.64
CA LYS A 679 -18.73 -44.78 23.81
C LYS A 679 -17.69 -43.76 24.33
N GLY A 680 -16.99 -43.05 23.45
CA GLY A 680 -16.04 -42.00 23.82
C GLY A 680 -16.71 -40.79 24.56
N CYS A 681 -18.00 -40.57 24.34
CA CYS A 681 -18.76 -39.53 25.00
C CYS A 681 -19.54 -40.01 26.27
N ALA A 682 -19.38 -41.26 26.69
CA ALA A 682 -20.18 -41.88 27.79
C ALA A 682 -20.08 -41.12 29.14
N GLN A 683 -18.98 -40.40 29.37
CA GLN A 683 -18.76 -39.58 30.57
C GLN A 683 -19.33 -38.15 30.45
N ASN A 684 -19.70 -37.70 29.22
CA ASN A 684 -20.22 -36.36 28.98
C ASN A 684 -21.58 -36.42 28.26
N THR A 685 -22.65 -36.60 29.08
CA THR A 685 -24.02 -36.69 28.58
C THR A 685 -24.55 -35.43 27.87
N SER A 686 -23.83 -34.30 27.97
CA SER A 686 -24.17 -33.05 27.31
C SER A 686 -23.42 -32.86 25.95
N SER A 687 -22.69 -33.88 25.50
CA SER A 687 -21.95 -33.77 24.22
C SER A 687 -22.90 -33.59 23.03
N PRO A 688 -22.66 -32.60 22.16
CA PRO A 688 -23.50 -32.36 20.99
C PRO A 688 -23.47 -33.51 19.97
N ILE A 689 -22.50 -34.43 20.09
CA ILE A 689 -22.34 -35.61 19.25
C ILE A 689 -23.36 -36.70 19.56
N LEU A 690 -23.77 -36.84 20.82
CA LEU A 690 -24.54 -38.01 21.29
C LEU A 690 -25.89 -38.16 20.58
N ARG A 691 -26.66 -37.08 20.49
CA ARG A 691 -27.98 -37.14 19.89
C ARG A 691 -27.95 -37.51 18.41
N PRO A 692 -27.18 -36.81 17.53
CA PRO A 692 -27.15 -37.16 16.12
C PRO A 692 -26.50 -38.53 15.85
N ALA A 693 -25.55 -38.99 16.69
CA ALA A 693 -24.98 -40.32 16.57
C ALA A 693 -26.00 -41.40 16.94
N ALA A 694 -26.75 -41.22 18.05
CA ALA A 694 -27.83 -42.15 18.47
C ALA A 694 -28.95 -42.22 17.42
N GLU A 695 -29.36 -41.09 16.85
CA GLU A 695 -30.34 -41.04 15.75
C GLU A 695 -29.84 -41.80 14.52
N SER A 696 -28.55 -41.67 14.16
CA SER A 696 -27.93 -42.40 13.04
C SER A 696 -27.91 -43.93 13.30
N LEU A 697 -27.54 -44.35 14.50
CA LEU A 697 -27.54 -45.77 14.88
C LEU A 697 -28.95 -46.35 14.91
N LYS A 698 -29.93 -45.59 15.42
CA LYS A 698 -31.34 -45.99 15.38
C LYS A 698 -31.83 -46.21 13.94
N TRP A 699 -31.52 -45.28 13.05
CA TRP A 699 -31.88 -45.41 11.64
C TRP A 699 -31.26 -46.66 10.99
N LEU A 700 -29.99 -46.99 11.28
CA LEU A 700 -29.33 -48.19 10.80
C LEU A 700 -30.00 -49.48 11.30
N LEU A 701 -30.39 -49.52 12.60
CA LEU A 701 -31.16 -50.63 13.16
C LEU A 701 -32.50 -50.85 12.46
N GLU A 702 -33.25 -49.78 12.19
CA GLU A 702 -34.53 -49.81 11.48
C GLU A 702 -34.39 -50.31 10.03
N HIS A 703 -33.17 -50.25 9.46
CA HIS A 703 -32.83 -50.72 8.09
C HIS A 703 -32.02 -52.01 8.06
N GLY A 704 -32.09 -52.80 9.17
CA GLY A 704 -31.58 -54.18 9.21
C GLY A 704 -30.09 -54.33 9.47
N VAL A 705 -29.42 -53.31 9.96
CA VAL A 705 -27.99 -53.38 10.35
C VAL A 705 -27.88 -53.76 11.81
N GLU A 706 -27.15 -54.85 12.13
CA GLU A 706 -26.85 -55.20 13.52
C GLU A 706 -25.76 -54.26 14.09
N ILE A 707 -26.02 -53.74 15.28
CA ILE A 707 -25.05 -52.85 15.96
C ILE A 707 -24.25 -53.69 16.95
N PRO A 708 -22.89 -53.75 16.81
CA PRO A 708 -22.05 -54.44 17.78
C PRO A 708 -22.12 -53.74 19.14
N VAL A 709 -22.53 -54.46 20.18
CA VAL A 709 -22.69 -53.95 21.57
C VAL A 709 -21.33 -53.80 22.25
#